data_3363e522b81a410f8ba5a5816f361b4c
#
_entry.id   3363e522b81a410f8ba5a5816f361b4c
#
_cell.length_a   1.000
_cell.length_b   1.000
_cell.length_c   1.000
_cell.angle_alpha   90.00
_cell.angle_beta   90.00
_cell.angle_gamma   90.00
#
_symmetry.space_group_name_H-M   'P 1'
#
loop_
_entity.id
_entity.type
_entity.pdbx_description
1 polymer ?
#
loop_
_entity_poly.entity_id
_entity_poly.type
_entity_poly.pdbx_seq_one_letter_code
_entity_poly.pdbx_strand_id
1 'polypeptide(L)'
;MARQRRTQGAADPNKGTNSSSSNGSNSTNNRSSKSTSLLSYWKQIIGCIVLGIAVSLGYMGYLETRVNTPFDDKKMVVKSGLQVPEQFWGTYRPGLYFGLKTRDPTSLVTGLMWYFPKRLRPGGDGIRHWCEQGDGLEKYGWVKHDGSNFGVQEIIDGGYNIDTSFVKRLGGSHGGDWTARISVTKPGASEDVSLIWYTALDEETKGFISLTNSATKFTGIKGETTGLGEFTIKFTNNSGVVSHESFLSTVAPGLHLLKETVVGSLRLAQDKPNSPRRIVLGGEILPETGTGKAQPNFVAVQLTGKVPFSIDVVFESGSFGTRQDTLVGETYSKALAWHVARFGQRFEDTFGLHKKGYGPKEVTFAQSALSNMLGGIGYFYGTSKVQSFYTKEPVHYWHAPLYTAVPSRSFFPRGFLWDEGFHGFLIATWDLDLELDIISHWFDLMNVEGWIPREQILGVEAIAKIPEEFIVQRNTNANPPTFFLTLQYILRKYYDKLSEGRLATLERLYPRLQAWFAWFNTTQKGAGPGMYRWRGRDATTNRELNPKTLTSGLDDYPRASHPTEAEYHVDLYCWIAIASDTLARLATLLDRDGYKYEQTADYLKDNFLLDNLHWSNYASRYADYGYHTDSVKLKRPKPLPRSQNQNMEMVRVTLKNPEYRLVDSTFGYVSLFPFLLQMIDSDSLKLGQILDDLRNPDLLWTKFGLRSLSKNSPLYMKRNTEHDPPYWRGQIWININFLAVRSLYFYANTEGPYRDKANAIYKDLRENVIKNVMTQYFKTGYLWEQYNDETGEGSGCRPFTGWTALVVLLMGEQY
;
A
#
# COMPACT_ATOMS: atom_id res chain seq x y z
N MET A 1 12.77 -8.36 39.17
CA MET A 1 13.90 -8.67 40.08
C MET A 1 13.97 -7.57 41.10
N ALA A 2 13.51 -7.85 42.27
CA ALA A 2 14.22 -8.43 43.39
C ALA A 2 15.20 -7.42 44.03
N ARG A 3 14.95 -7.00 45.19
CA ARG A 3 15.62 -7.56 46.38
C ARG A 3 15.14 -6.89 47.64
N GLN A 4 14.68 -7.77 48.51
CA GLN A 4 14.60 -7.61 49.95
C GLN A 4 15.94 -7.13 50.57
N ARG A 5 15.88 -6.42 51.71
CA ARG A 5 16.75 -6.70 52.85
C ARG A 5 16.06 -6.34 54.15
N ARG A 6 16.02 -7.36 54.99
CA ARG A 6 15.75 -7.36 56.43
C ARG A 6 16.90 -6.66 57.16
N THR A 7 16.59 -6.05 58.30
CA THR A 7 17.41 -6.28 59.52
C THR A 7 16.54 -6.18 60.78
N GLN A 8 16.82 -7.10 61.64
CA GLN A 8 16.29 -7.39 62.95
C GLN A 8 16.99 -6.56 64.04
N GLY A 9 16.41 -6.58 65.21
CA GLY A 9 17.03 -6.32 66.51
C GLY A 9 16.10 -5.58 67.44
N ALA A 10 15.41 -6.13 68.33
CA ALA A 10 15.61 -6.92 69.52
C ALA A 10 15.65 -6.04 70.79
N ALA A 11 14.80 -6.46 71.73
CA ALA A 11 14.92 -6.49 73.19
C ALA A 11 14.32 -5.38 74.07
N ASP A 12 13.33 -5.77 74.75
CA ASP A 12 12.88 -5.58 76.10
C ASP A 12 13.94 -5.28 77.23
N PRO A 13 13.69 -4.98 78.53
CA PRO A 13 12.45 -4.89 79.21
C PRO A 13 12.41 -3.88 80.43
N ASN A 14 11.31 -3.80 81.15
CA ASN A 14 11.18 -3.83 82.60
C ASN A 14 10.71 -2.63 83.41
N LYS A 15 9.68 -2.85 84.13
CA LYS A 15 9.32 -2.47 85.55
C LYS A 15 8.87 -1.03 85.78
N GLY A 16 7.94 -0.77 86.46
CA GLY A 16 7.09 -1.44 87.51
C GLY A 16 6.21 -0.51 88.26
N THR A 17 5.26 -1.08 88.77
CA THR A 17 4.62 -0.92 90.04
C THR A 17 3.76 0.25 90.41
N ASN A 18 2.50 -0.12 90.74
CA ASN A 18 1.66 0.24 91.96
C ASN A 18 1.19 1.69 92.03
N SER A 19 -0.05 1.99 92.44
CA SER A 19 -1.01 1.32 93.32
C SER A 19 -2.31 2.09 93.38
N SER A 20 -3.37 1.35 93.52
CA SER A 20 -4.45 1.55 94.48
C SER A 20 -5.54 2.61 94.41
N SER A 21 -6.69 2.05 94.39
CA SER A 21 -7.89 2.35 95.21
C SER A 21 -8.88 3.36 94.61
N SER A 22 -10.08 2.97 94.48
CA SER A 22 -11.27 2.57 95.17
C SER A 22 -12.48 3.33 94.64
N ASN A 23 -13.50 2.57 94.46
CA ASN A 23 -14.91 2.88 94.68
C ASN A 23 -15.71 3.80 93.78
N GLY A 24 -16.83 3.22 93.35
CA GLY A 24 -18.11 3.90 93.24
C GLY A 24 -18.98 3.51 92.07
N SER A 25 -19.82 2.49 92.34
CA SER A 25 -21.07 2.20 91.63
C SER A 25 -21.70 3.26 90.73
N ASN A 26 -22.13 2.92 89.57
CA ASN A 26 -23.54 2.80 89.19
C ASN A 26 -23.80 2.38 87.79
N SER A 27 -24.73 1.48 87.66
CA SER A 27 -25.30 0.94 86.46
C SER A 27 -26.02 1.99 85.61
N THR A 28 -25.86 1.97 84.37
CA THR A 28 -26.94 2.22 83.39
C THR A 28 -26.60 1.55 82.07
N ASN A 29 -27.49 0.75 81.58
CA ASN A 29 -27.54 0.14 80.31
C ASN A 29 -27.31 1.13 79.18
N ASN A 30 -26.37 0.81 78.21
CA ASN A 30 -26.53 1.32 76.89
C ASN A 30 -26.15 0.25 75.82
N ARG A 31 -27.20 -0.48 75.44
CA ARG A 31 -27.20 -1.23 74.21
C ARG A 31 -27.38 -0.23 73.04
N SER A 32 -26.31 0.32 72.49
CA SER A 32 -26.38 1.04 71.18
C SER A 32 -25.04 1.24 70.48
N SER A 33 -24.13 0.26 70.47
CA SER A 33 -22.87 0.41 69.79
C SER A 33 -22.52 -0.70 68.70
N LYS A 34 -23.50 -1.64 68.48
CA LYS A 34 -23.25 -2.68 67.44
C LYS A 34 -23.87 -2.42 66.05
N SER A 35 -24.77 -1.44 65.88
CA SER A 35 -25.37 -1.17 64.56
C SER A 35 -24.57 -0.22 63.72
N THR A 36 -23.77 0.66 64.33
CA THR A 36 -22.89 1.61 63.59
C THR A 36 -21.69 0.95 62.93
N SER A 37 -21.16 -0.13 63.45
CA SER A 37 -20.02 -0.83 62.82
C SER A 37 -20.45 -1.62 61.60
N LEU A 38 -21.59 -2.29 61.61
CA LEU A 38 -22.10 -3.03 60.44
C LEU A 38 -22.43 -2.10 59.27
N LEU A 39 -23.07 -0.96 59.52
CA LEU A 39 -23.34 0.06 58.48
C LEU A 39 -22.05 0.65 57.88
N SER A 40 -21.01 0.82 58.69
CA SER A 40 -19.70 1.27 58.20
C SER A 40 -19.02 0.21 57.31
N TYR A 41 -19.06 -1.05 57.64
CA TYR A 41 -18.56 -2.15 56.83
C TYR A 41 -19.30 -2.25 55.47
N TRP A 42 -20.64 -2.16 55.48
CA TRP A 42 -21.42 -2.16 54.25
C TRP A 42 -21.10 -0.96 53.34
N LYS A 43 -20.91 0.22 53.90
CA LYS A 43 -20.46 1.41 53.12
C LYS A 43 -19.06 1.21 52.49
N GLN A 44 -18.14 0.59 53.21
CA GLN A 44 -16.82 0.24 52.68
C GLN A 44 -16.89 -0.82 51.59
N ILE A 45 -17.70 -1.87 51.75
CA ILE A 45 -17.93 -2.90 50.72
C ILE A 45 -18.57 -2.30 49.49
N ILE A 46 -19.59 -1.45 49.61
CA ILE A 46 -20.21 -0.74 48.49
C ILE A 46 -19.19 0.18 47.83
N GLY A 47 -18.36 0.89 48.61
CA GLY A 47 -17.28 1.72 48.09
C GLY A 47 -16.25 0.92 47.28
N CYS A 48 -15.84 -0.25 47.77
CA CYS A 48 -14.95 -1.15 47.02
C CYS A 48 -15.58 -1.69 45.73
N ILE A 49 -16.88 -2.03 45.76
CA ILE A 49 -17.62 -2.51 44.57
C ILE A 49 -17.72 -1.37 43.52
N VAL A 50 -18.10 -0.17 43.96
CA VAL A 50 -18.21 1.00 43.09
C VAL A 50 -16.83 1.34 42.47
N LEU A 51 -15.76 1.32 43.28
CA LEU A 51 -14.39 1.51 42.82
C LEU A 51 -13.98 0.40 41.81
N GLY A 52 -14.30 -0.86 42.13
CA GLY A 52 -14.05 -1.99 41.23
C GLY A 52 -14.77 -1.84 39.88
N ILE A 53 -16.04 -1.41 39.91
CA ILE A 53 -16.81 -1.13 38.69
C ILE A 53 -16.19 0.04 37.92
N ALA A 54 -15.84 1.14 38.61
CA ALA A 54 -15.22 2.31 37.98
C ALA A 54 -13.86 1.97 37.33
N VAL A 55 -13.03 1.18 38.02
CA VAL A 55 -11.74 0.69 37.47
C VAL A 55 -11.98 -0.21 36.27
N SER A 56 -12.98 -1.13 36.35
CA SER A 56 -13.31 -2.01 35.22
C SER A 56 -13.83 -1.23 34.02
N LEU A 57 -14.70 -0.25 34.22
CA LEU A 57 -15.20 0.62 33.15
C LEU A 57 -14.09 1.47 32.57
N GLY A 58 -13.20 2.04 33.42
CA GLY A 58 -12.02 2.78 32.97
C GLY A 58 -11.05 1.91 32.15
N TYR A 59 -10.85 0.66 32.59
CA TYR A 59 -10.00 -0.29 31.85
C TYR A 59 -10.64 -0.71 30.54
N MET A 60 -11.94 -0.94 30.46
CA MET A 60 -12.64 -1.24 29.21
C MET A 60 -12.56 -0.06 28.25
N GLY A 61 -12.80 1.18 28.73
CA GLY A 61 -12.62 2.38 27.93
C GLY A 61 -11.19 2.54 27.42
N TYR A 62 -10.18 2.23 28.23
CA TYR A 62 -8.79 2.20 27.77
C TYR A 62 -8.56 1.16 26.67
N LEU A 63 -9.11 -0.05 26.79
CA LEU A 63 -8.99 -1.06 25.75
C LEU A 63 -9.65 -0.65 24.44
N GLU A 64 -10.79 0.03 24.50
CA GLU A 64 -11.49 0.56 23.31
C GLU A 64 -10.63 1.57 22.53
N THR A 65 -9.88 2.43 23.24
CA THR A 65 -9.07 3.47 22.59
C THR A 65 -7.74 2.98 22.03
N ARG A 66 -7.27 1.79 22.39
CA ARG A 66 -5.96 1.29 21.95
C ARG A 66 -5.83 1.14 20.44
N VAL A 67 -6.91 0.72 19.77
CA VAL A 67 -6.91 0.46 18.33
C VAL A 67 -6.65 1.73 17.52
N ASN A 68 -7.04 2.90 18.01
CA ASN A 68 -6.91 4.18 17.34
C ASN A 68 -6.00 5.19 18.07
N THR A 69 -5.14 4.71 18.97
CA THR A 69 -4.10 5.52 19.62
C THR A 69 -2.77 5.28 18.91
N PRO A 70 -2.06 6.32 18.42
CA PRO A 70 -0.77 6.17 17.77
C PRO A 70 0.29 5.62 18.73
N PHE A 71 1.28 4.89 18.20
CA PHE A 71 2.36 4.26 18.96
C PHE A 71 3.19 5.29 19.77
N ASP A 72 3.61 6.35 19.13
CA ASP A 72 4.30 7.50 19.77
C ASP A 72 4.15 8.74 18.88
N ASP A 73 3.18 9.59 19.23
CA ASP A 73 2.86 10.82 18.51
C ASP A 73 3.92 11.92 18.67
N LYS A 74 4.77 11.80 19.69
CA LYS A 74 5.82 12.79 19.99
C LYS A 74 7.15 12.51 19.28
N LYS A 75 7.33 11.28 18.79
CA LYS A 75 8.56 10.82 18.13
C LYS A 75 8.27 10.20 16.77
N MET A 76 7.57 10.95 15.92
CA MET A 76 7.35 10.52 14.54
C MET A 76 8.68 10.41 13.79
N VAL A 77 8.75 9.46 12.86
CA VAL A 77 9.94 9.19 12.04
C VAL A 77 10.01 10.14 10.86
N VAL A 78 8.85 10.43 10.29
CA VAL A 78 8.68 11.23 9.06
C VAL A 78 9.15 12.67 9.24
N LYS A 79 9.84 13.17 8.22
CA LYS A 79 10.19 14.59 8.07
C LYS A 79 9.04 15.32 7.35
N SER A 80 8.81 16.59 7.69
CA SER A 80 7.83 17.39 6.97
C SER A 80 8.23 17.60 5.49
N GLY A 81 7.26 17.80 4.60
CA GLY A 81 7.54 18.04 3.18
C GLY A 81 8.44 19.22 2.90
N LEU A 82 8.40 20.27 3.75
CA LEU A 82 9.30 21.43 3.64
C LEU A 82 10.76 21.10 3.98
N GLN A 83 11.02 20.05 4.75
CA GLN A 83 12.38 19.57 5.06
C GLN A 83 12.99 18.74 3.91
N VAL A 84 12.18 18.38 2.91
CA VAL A 84 12.59 17.64 1.72
C VAL A 84 12.08 18.37 0.47
N PRO A 85 12.65 19.53 0.14
CA PRO A 85 12.12 20.40 -0.93
C PRO A 85 12.11 19.74 -2.31
N GLU A 86 13.02 18.79 -2.57
CA GLU A 86 13.06 18.01 -3.82
C GLU A 86 11.81 17.13 -3.99
N GLN A 87 11.18 16.73 -2.91
CA GLN A 87 9.99 15.89 -2.88
C GLN A 87 8.72 16.66 -2.47
N PHE A 88 8.78 17.98 -2.34
CA PHE A 88 7.62 18.76 -1.91
C PHE A 88 6.49 18.71 -2.94
N TRP A 89 6.78 18.92 -4.22
CA TRP A 89 5.85 18.76 -5.33
C TRP A 89 6.07 17.45 -6.07
N GLY A 90 5.00 16.78 -6.49
CA GLY A 90 5.07 15.59 -7.34
C GLY A 90 3.71 15.11 -7.84
N THR A 91 3.72 14.02 -8.59
CA THR A 91 2.54 13.36 -9.16
C THR A 91 1.81 12.50 -8.12
N TYR A 92 1.56 13.05 -6.94
CA TYR A 92 1.15 12.34 -5.73
C TYR A 92 -0.35 11.99 -5.66
N ARG A 93 -1.06 12.05 -6.79
CA ARG A 93 -2.41 11.55 -6.98
C ARG A 93 -2.40 10.45 -8.04
N PRO A 94 -1.88 9.25 -7.73
CA PRO A 94 -1.64 8.20 -8.73
C PRO A 94 -2.90 7.68 -9.41
N GLY A 95 -4.07 7.80 -8.77
CA GLY A 95 -5.35 7.43 -9.35
C GLY A 95 -5.84 8.31 -10.51
N LEU A 96 -5.19 9.45 -10.74
CA LEU A 96 -5.50 10.32 -11.89
C LEU A 96 -4.60 10.01 -13.08
N TYR A 97 -5.09 10.23 -14.30
CA TYR A 97 -4.22 10.16 -15.48
C TYR A 97 -3.07 11.14 -15.39
N PHE A 98 -3.31 12.37 -14.95
CA PHE A 98 -2.27 13.36 -14.67
C PHE A 98 -2.72 14.37 -13.62
N GLY A 99 -1.90 14.61 -12.61
CA GLY A 99 -2.13 15.61 -11.58
C GLY A 99 -0.89 15.83 -10.73
N LEU A 100 -0.80 17.00 -10.11
CA LEU A 100 0.28 17.38 -9.21
C LEU A 100 -0.29 17.79 -7.85
N LYS A 101 0.43 17.46 -6.80
CA LYS A 101 0.09 17.77 -5.40
C LYS A 101 1.37 17.98 -4.60
N THR A 102 1.29 18.72 -3.49
CA THR A 102 2.38 18.84 -2.52
C THR A 102 2.34 17.70 -1.50
N ARG A 103 3.44 17.48 -0.81
CA ARG A 103 3.54 16.66 0.42
C ARG A 103 3.15 17.49 1.65
N ASP A 104 1.98 18.08 1.59
CA ASP A 104 1.39 18.83 2.69
C ASP A 104 -0.06 18.34 2.88
N PRO A 105 -0.50 18.04 4.10
CA PRO A 105 -1.87 17.61 4.39
C PRO A 105 -2.94 18.54 3.84
N THR A 106 -2.72 19.83 3.91
CA THR A 106 -3.68 20.86 3.52
C THR A 106 -3.29 21.57 2.23
N SER A 107 -2.92 20.79 1.22
CA SER A 107 -2.38 21.30 -0.03
C SER A 107 -3.44 21.51 -1.09
N LEU A 108 -3.08 22.44 -1.96
CA LEU A 108 -3.60 22.57 -3.31
C LEU A 108 -3.46 21.27 -4.11
N VAL A 109 -4.52 20.86 -4.80
CA VAL A 109 -4.46 19.83 -5.82
C VAL A 109 -4.73 20.42 -7.18
N THR A 110 -4.01 19.89 -8.20
CA THR A 110 -4.21 20.33 -9.58
C THR A 110 -4.10 19.13 -10.52
N GLY A 111 -4.76 19.19 -11.66
CA GLY A 111 -4.75 18.08 -12.60
C GLY A 111 -5.40 18.38 -13.93
N LEU A 112 -5.36 17.38 -14.79
CA LEU A 112 -5.86 17.41 -16.14
C LEU A 112 -7.12 16.55 -16.27
N MET A 113 -8.11 17.10 -16.97
CA MET A 113 -9.19 16.37 -17.62
C MET A 113 -9.14 16.65 -19.13
N TRP A 114 -9.58 15.69 -19.95
CA TRP A 114 -9.69 15.95 -21.39
C TRP A 114 -10.89 15.23 -21.98
N TYR A 115 -11.32 15.70 -23.12
CA TYR A 115 -12.31 15.03 -23.96
C TYR A 115 -12.18 15.46 -25.42
N PHE A 116 -12.69 14.62 -26.30
CA PHE A 116 -12.87 14.94 -27.70
C PHE A 116 -14.32 15.34 -27.94
N PRO A 117 -14.63 16.58 -28.38
CA PRO A 117 -16.01 17.10 -28.48
C PRO A 117 -16.96 16.19 -29.25
N LYS A 118 -16.47 15.53 -30.30
CA LYS A 118 -17.28 14.60 -31.11
C LYS A 118 -17.59 13.25 -30.40
N ARG A 119 -16.88 12.94 -29.34
CA ARG A 119 -17.02 11.67 -28.58
C ARG A 119 -17.72 11.86 -27.25
N LEU A 120 -17.94 13.10 -26.83
CA LEU A 120 -18.60 13.39 -25.57
C LEU A 120 -20.08 13.00 -25.63
N ARG A 121 -20.53 12.23 -24.67
CA ARG A 121 -21.92 11.77 -24.54
C ARG A 121 -22.62 12.48 -23.37
N PRO A 122 -23.96 12.42 -23.32
CA PRO A 122 -24.71 12.91 -22.16
C PRO A 122 -24.21 12.30 -20.85
N GLY A 123 -24.21 13.09 -19.77
CA GLY A 123 -23.70 12.66 -18.47
C GLY A 123 -22.17 12.74 -18.32
N GLY A 124 -21.47 13.31 -19.34
CA GLY A 124 -20.00 13.49 -19.28
C GLY A 124 -19.22 12.23 -19.60
N ASP A 125 -19.86 11.19 -20.12
CA ASP A 125 -19.16 10.02 -20.67
C ASP A 125 -18.25 10.45 -21.83
N GLY A 126 -16.97 10.07 -21.74
CA GLY A 126 -15.92 10.53 -22.63
C GLY A 126 -15.01 11.60 -22.05
N ILE A 127 -15.31 12.18 -20.87
CA ILE A 127 -14.35 13.00 -20.12
C ILE A 127 -13.43 12.07 -19.33
N ARG A 128 -12.14 12.19 -19.56
CA ARG A 128 -11.07 11.45 -18.88
C ARG A 128 -10.57 12.24 -17.66
N HIS A 129 -10.42 11.58 -16.52
CA HIS A 129 -9.90 12.17 -15.28
C HIS A 129 -9.22 11.11 -14.40
N TRP A 130 -10.01 10.19 -13.82
CA TRP A 130 -9.52 9.05 -13.06
C TRP A 130 -9.02 7.95 -13.99
N CYS A 131 -7.96 7.23 -13.57
CA CYS A 131 -7.52 6.02 -14.23
C CYS A 131 -8.60 4.94 -14.07
N GLU A 132 -9.31 4.62 -15.13
CA GLU A 132 -10.38 3.62 -15.14
C GLU A 132 -10.17 2.62 -16.27
N GLN A 133 -10.24 1.31 -15.98
CA GLN A 133 -10.14 0.30 -17.05
C GLN A 133 -11.31 0.39 -18.05
N GLY A 134 -12.49 0.83 -17.57
CA GLY A 134 -13.68 1.05 -18.39
C GLY A 134 -13.53 2.15 -19.44
N ASP A 135 -12.56 3.04 -19.27
CA ASP A 135 -12.24 4.07 -20.28
C ASP A 135 -11.69 3.51 -21.59
N GLY A 136 -11.17 2.28 -21.57
CA GLY A 136 -10.73 1.58 -22.78
C GLY A 136 -9.50 2.20 -23.46
N LEU A 137 -8.66 2.94 -22.73
CA LEU A 137 -7.44 3.50 -23.29
C LEU A 137 -6.50 2.39 -23.78
N GLU A 138 -5.95 2.53 -24.95
CA GLU A 138 -5.02 1.56 -25.54
C GLU A 138 -3.72 1.47 -24.72
N LYS A 139 -3.26 2.62 -24.17
CA LYS A 139 -2.07 2.70 -23.34
C LYS A 139 -2.12 3.94 -22.45
N TYR A 140 -1.63 3.83 -21.24
CA TYR A 140 -1.18 4.95 -20.43
C TYR A 140 -0.14 4.48 -19.40
N GLY A 141 0.86 5.31 -19.16
CA GLY A 141 1.91 5.02 -18.16
C GLY A 141 3.11 5.94 -18.29
N TRP A 142 3.85 6.01 -17.20
CA TRP A 142 5.10 6.75 -17.13
C TRP A 142 6.20 6.01 -17.87
N VAL A 143 6.80 6.66 -18.86
CA VAL A 143 7.92 6.10 -19.62
C VAL A 143 9.26 6.54 -19.06
N LYS A 144 9.31 7.72 -18.42
CA LYS A 144 10.44 8.22 -17.66
C LYS A 144 9.94 9.01 -16.45
N HIS A 145 10.47 8.69 -15.28
CA HIS A 145 10.14 9.37 -14.02
C HIS A 145 11.25 9.10 -13.00
N ASP A 146 11.86 10.13 -12.43
CA ASP A 146 12.97 9.95 -11.48
C ASP A 146 12.52 9.85 -10.01
N GLY A 147 11.23 10.02 -9.73
CA GLY A 147 10.62 10.01 -8.39
C GLY A 147 10.51 11.40 -7.76
N SER A 148 11.14 12.44 -8.36
CA SER A 148 11.17 13.76 -7.74
C SER A 148 11.08 14.95 -8.70
N ASN A 149 11.95 15.04 -9.72
CA ASN A 149 12.15 16.31 -10.44
C ASN A 149 11.38 16.41 -11.75
N PHE A 150 11.15 15.29 -12.40
CA PHE A 150 10.48 15.26 -13.71
C PHE A 150 9.76 13.95 -13.96
N GLY A 151 8.85 13.99 -14.94
CA GLY A 151 8.22 12.79 -15.48
C GLY A 151 7.75 13.01 -16.90
N VAL A 152 7.73 11.93 -17.67
CA VAL A 152 7.16 11.84 -19.03
C VAL A 152 6.23 10.66 -19.07
N GLN A 153 4.99 10.88 -19.47
CA GLN A 153 3.94 9.87 -19.57
C GLN A 153 3.35 9.85 -20.97
N GLU A 154 3.16 8.67 -21.52
CA GLU A 154 2.44 8.43 -22.76
C GLU A 154 1.02 7.98 -22.46
N ILE A 155 0.04 8.55 -23.17
CA ILE A 155 -1.37 8.15 -23.12
C ILE A 155 -1.86 7.99 -24.55
N ILE A 156 -2.51 6.86 -24.87
CA ILE A 156 -3.15 6.64 -26.17
C ILE A 156 -4.65 6.46 -25.92
N ASP A 157 -5.45 7.42 -26.43
CA ASP A 157 -6.91 7.43 -26.29
C ASP A 157 -7.57 7.53 -27.69
N GLY A 158 -8.08 6.42 -28.20
CA GLY A 158 -8.73 6.31 -29.50
C GLY A 158 -7.79 6.68 -30.65
N GLY A 159 -6.54 6.26 -30.54
CA GLY A 159 -5.48 6.49 -31.52
C GLY A 159 -4.90 7.93 -31.50
N TYR A 160 -5.24 8.76 -30.49
CA TYR A 160 -4.57 10.03 -30.20
C TYR A 160 -3.45 9.80 -29.19
N ASN A 161 -2.27 10.33 -29.45
CA ASN A 161 -1.20 10.39 -28.48
C ASN A 161 -1.37 11.66 -27.66
N ILE A 162 -1.51 11.49 -26.34
CA ILE A 162 -1.58 12.56 -25.36
C ILE A 162 -0.34 12.41 -24.48
N ASP A 163 0.71 13.15 -24.80
CA ASP A 163 1.95 13.15 -24.04
C ASP A 163 1.85 14.18 -22.92
N THR A 164 2.01 13.75 -21.70
CA THR A 164 2.07 14.62 -20.54
C THR A 164 3.47 14.55 -19.93
N SER A 165 4.02 15.69 -19.57
CA SER A 165 5.31 15.77 -18.90
C SER A 165 5.33 16.91 -17.91
N PHE A 166 6.21 16.82 -16.93
CA PHE A 166 6.47 17.92 -16.00
C PHE A 166 7.96 18.03 -15.69
N VAL A 167 8.39 19.23 -15.36
CA VAL A 167 9.74 19.53 -14.85
C VAL A 167 9.60 20.51 -13.69
N LYS A 168 10.32 20.26 -12.61
CA LYS A 168 10.42 21.18 -11.48
C LYS A 168 11.69 22.00 -11.51
N ARG A 169 11.61 23.18 -10.92
CA ARG A 169 12.75 24.07 -10.66
C ARG A 169 12.72 24.44 -9.18
N LEU A 170 13.64 23.86 -8.42
CA LEU A 170 13.77 24.14 -6.99
C LEU A 170 14.11 25.61 -6.71
N GLY A 171 13.54 26.15 -5.67
CA GLY A 171 13.78 27.50 -5.21
C GLY A 171 12.73 28.00 -4.23
N GLY A 172 13.04 29.10 -3.54
CA GLY A 172 12.15 29.61 -2.50
C GLY A 172 11.96 28.66 -1.32
N SER A 173 10.94 28.92 -0.50
CA SER A 173 10.64 28.16 0.71
C SER A 173 9.53 27.11 0.54
N HIS A 174 8.90 27.02 -0.65
CA HIS A 174 7.77 26.12 -0.91
C HIS A 174 7.98 25.22 -2.12
N GLY A 175 9.17 24.61 -2.25
CA GLY A 175 9.49 23.62 -3.25
C GLY A 175 9.69 24.15 -4.68
N GLY A 176 9.63 25.46 -4.88
CA GLY A 176 9.91 26.13 -6.15
C GLY A 176 8.79 26.11 -7.16
N ASP A 177 9.17 26.21 -8.43
CA ASP A 177 8.27 26.25 -9.59
C ASP A 177 8.19 24.90 -10.27
N TRP A 178 7.14 24.71 -11.08
CA TRP A 178 7.05 23.62 -12.02
C TRP A 178 6.30 24.03 -13.28
N THR A 179 6.57 23.32 -14.35
CA THR A 179 5.78 23.40 -15.58
C THR A 179 5.35 22.01 -16.01
N ALA A 180 4.07 21.89 -16.35
CA ALA A 180 3.49 20.71 -16.97
C ALA A 180 3.18 21.01 -18.45
N ARG A 181 3.65 20.13 -19.35
CA ARG A 181 3.33 20.21 -20.79
C ARG A 181 2.39 19.09 -21.16
N ILE A 182 1.32 19.46 -21.87
CA ILE A 182 0.35 18.53 -22.44
C ILE A 182 0.37 18.71 -23.95
N SER A 183 0.69 17.65 -24.70
CA SER A 183 0.76 17.66 -26.15
C SER A 183 -0.14 16.57 -26.73
N VAL A 184 -1.03 16.93 -27.63
CA VAL A 184 -1.93 16.00 -28.31
C VAL A 184 -1.58 15.94 -29.78
N THR A 185 -1.31 14.73 -30.27
CA THR A 185 -0.92 14.48 -31.64
C THR A 185 -1.67 13.27 -32.21
N LYS A 186 -1.87 13.31 -33.54
CA LYS A 186 -2.33 12.14 -34.31
C LYS A 186 -2.04 12.39 -35.78
N PRO A 187 -1.36 11.49 -36.48
CA PRO A 187 -1.08 11.64 -37.91
C PRO A 187 -2.38 11.79 -38.72
N GLY A 188 -2.46 12.84 -39.55
CA GLY A 188 -3.59 13.09 -40.44
C GLY A 188 -4.89 13.57 -39.77
N ALA A 189 -4.93 13.75 -38.44
CA ALA A 189 -6.11 14.24 -37.74
C ALA A 189 -6.13 15.77 -37.63
N SER A 190 -7.32 16.36 -37.81
CA SER A 190 -7.59 17.78 -37.57
C SER A 190 -8.83 17.97 -36.70
N GLU A 191 -9.07 17.06 -35.75
CA GLU A 191 -10.17 17.14 -34.80
C GLU A 191 -9.81 18.05 -33.62
N ASP A 192 -10.84 18.62 -33.01
CA ASP A 192 -10.67 19.41 -31.79
C ASP A 192 -10.49 18.48 -30.58
N VAL A 193 -9.60 18.87 -29.67
CA VAL A 193 -9.46 18.34 -28.34
C VAL A 193 -9.72 19.44 -27.32
N SER A 194 -10.45 19.14 -26.24
CA SER A 194 -10.63 20.03 -25.10
C SER A 194 -9.81 19.53 -23.95
N LEU A 195 -8.85 20.34 -23.53
CA LEU A 195 -8.04 20.14 -22.33
C LEU A 195 -8.62 21.01 -21.21
N ILE A 196 -8.90 20.41 -20.07
CA ILE A 196 -9.40 21.11 -18.88
C ILE A 196 -8.35 20.96 -17.78
N TRP A 197 -7.68 22.05 -17.45
CA TRP A 197 -6.82 22.11 -16.29
C TRP A 197 -7.56 22.65 -15.09
N TYR A 198 -7.49 21.99 -13.96
CA TYR A 198 -8.16 22.43 -12.75
C TYR A 198 -7.21 22.60 -11.58
N THR A 199 -7.65 23.40 -10.62
CA THR A 199 -7.03 23.64 -9.35
C THR A 199 -8.12 23.64 -8.28
N ALA A 200 -7.90 22.91 -7.20
CA ALA A 200 -8.88 22.79 -6.11
C ALA A 200 -8.20 22.85 -4.75
N LEU A 201 -8.93 23.33 -3.77
CA LEU A 201 -8.61 23.30 -2.35
C LEU A 201 -9.45 22.22 -1.69
N ASP A 202 -8.84 21.39 -0.83
CA ASP A 202 -9.57 20.47 0.03
C ASP A 202 -10.32 21.24 1.13
N GLU A 203 -11.32 20.63 1.74
CA GLU A 203 -12.15 21.25 2.80
C GLU A 203 -11.32 21.81 3.96
N GLU A 204 -10.21 21.15 4.30
CA GLU A 204 -9.31 21.53 5.38
C GLU A 204 -8.29 22.60 4.96
N THR A 205 -8.18 22.91 3.67
CA THR A 205 -7.16 23.83 3.16
C THR A 205 -7.56 25.29 3.40
N LYS A 206 -6.81 25.96 4.25
CA LYS A 206 -6.97 27.41 4.47
C LYS A 206 -6.28 28.19 3.36
N GLY A 207 -7.05 29.01 2.66
CA GLY A 207 -6.54 29.81 1.55
C GLY A 207 -7.63 30.20 0.58
N PHE A 208 -7.24 30.74 -0.56
CA PHE A 208 -8.14 31.09 -1.66
C PHE A 208 -7.50 30.80 -3.02
N ILE A 209 -8.34 30.57 -4.01
CA ILE A 209 -7.99 30.53 -5.42
C ILE A 209 -8.95 31.41 -6.22
N SER A 210 -8.44 32.09 -7.22
CA SER A 210 -9.26 32.94 -8.08
C SER A 210 -8.68 33.02 -9.49
N LEU A 211 -9.55 33.29 -10.45
CA LEU A 211 -9.12 33.61 -11.82
C LEU A 211 -8.52 35.00 -11.89
N THR A 212 -7.47 35.13 -12.70
CA THR A 212 -6.94 36.45 -13.07
C THR A 212 -7.40 36.76 -14.50
N ASN A 213 -8.16 37.85 -14.61
CA ASN A 213 -8.71 38.32 -15.88
C ASN A 213 -8.13 39.70 -16.21
N SER A 214 -7.71 39.92 -17.45
CA SER A 214 -7.65 41.28 -18.01
C SER A 214 -9.03 41.66 -18.53
N ALA A 215 -9.23 42.92 -18.89
CA ALA A 215 -10.53 43.45 -19.32
C ALA A 215 -11.22 42.64 -20.44
N THR A 216 -10.49 41.81 -21.20
CA THR A 216 -10.99 41.07 -22.36
C THR A 216 -10.48 39.63 -22.45
N LYS A 217 -9.57 39.19 -21.54
CA LYS A 217 -8.92 37.87 -21.69
C LYS A 217 -8.60 37.25 -20.32
N PHE A 218 -8.82 35.96 -20.22
CA PHE A 218 -8.31 35.13 -19.13
C PHE A 218 -6.76 35.11 -19.14
N THR A 219 -6.12 35.31 -18.00
CA THR A 219 -4.66 35.37 -17.89
C THR A 219 -4.05 34.28 -17.01
N GLY A 220 -4.84 33.67 -16.12
CA GLY A 220 -4.34 32.62 -15.25
C GLY A 220 -5.17 32.41 -14.00
N ILE A 221 -4.61 31.70 -13.05
CA ILE A 221 -5.14 31.47 -11.69
C ILE A 221 -4.13 32.06 -10.71
N LYS A 222 -4.60 32.74 -9.68
CA LYS A 222 -3.81 33.14 -8.52
C LYS A 222 -4.42 32.58 -7.25
N GLY A 223 -3.61 32.38 -6.27
CA GLY A 223 -4.09 31.91 -4.97
C GLY A 223 -3.02 32.08 -3.88
N GLU A 224 -3.48 31.74 -2.68
CA GLU A 224 -2.64 31.68 -1.50
C GLU A 224 -3.15 30.57 -0.61
N THR A 225 -2.25 29.76 -0.05
CA THR A 225 -2.58 28.76 0.97
C THR A 225 -1.53 28.81 2.06
N THR A 226 -1.89 28.31 3.26
CA THR A 226 -0.96 28.26 4.39
C THR A 226 0.33 27.50 4.06
N GLY A 227 0.23 26.40 3.28
CA GLY A 227 1.39 25.56 2.94
C GLY A 227 2.22 26.06 1.76
N LEU A 228 1.66 26.93 0.89
CA LEU A 228 2.33 27.40 -0.34
C LEU A 228 2.66 28.91 -0.33
N GLY A 229 2.00 29.68 0.56
CA GLY A 229 1.99 31.13 0.39
C GLY A 229 1.30 31.55 -0.93
N GLU A 230 1.65 32.72 -1.43
CA GLU A 230 1.14 33.21 -2.73
C GLU A 230 1.69 32.40 -3.90
N PHE A 231 0.84 32.17 -4.90
CA PHE A 231 1.23 31.49 -6.14
C PHE A 231 0.42 31.98 -7.36
N THR A 232 0.96 31.71 -8.54
CA THR A 232 0.23 31.90 -9.80
C THR A 232 0.34 30.67 -10.70
N ILE A 233 -0.72 30.39 -11.46
CA ILE A 233 -0.70 29.37 -12.53
C ILE A 233 -1.04 30.07 -13.84
N LYS A 234 -0.15 29.95 -14.82
CA LYS A 234 -0.27 30.57 -16.14
C LYS A 234 -0.41 29.51 -17.21
N PHE A 235 -1.08 29.86 -18.30
CA PHE A 235 -1.28 28.98 -19.45
C PHE A 235 -0.61 29.61 -20.66
N THR A 236 0.28 28.86 -21.28
CA THR A 236 0.98 29.29 -22.49
C THR A 236 0.70 28.32 -23.61
N ASN A 237 0.19 28.83 -24.71
CA ASN A 237 0.07 28.05 -25.93
C ASN A 237 1.47 27.80 -26.50
N ASN A 238 1.88 26.55 -26.57
CA ASN A 238 3.19 26.14 -27.05
C ASN A 238 3.14 25.80 -28.55
N SER A 239 2.05 25.19 -29.04
CA SER A 239 1.83 24.96 -30.46
C SER A 239 0.34 24.70 -30.75
N GLY A 240 -0.04 24.95 -32.01
CA GLY A 240 -1.44 24.81 -32.46
C GLY A 240 -2.26 26.08 -32.22
N VAL A 241 -3.51 26.06 -32.62
CA VAL A 241 -4.44 27.20 -32.53
C VAL A 241 -5.47 26.91 -31.49
N VAL A 242 -5.54 27.76 -30.46
CA VAL A 242 -6.65 27.76 -29.49
C VAL A 242 -7.89 28.27 -30.21
N SER A 243 -8.86 27.41 -30.40
CA SER A 243 -10.13 27.74 -31.05
C SER A 243 -11.16 28.31 -30.09
N HIS A 244 -11.03 27.99 -28.77
CA HIS A 244 -11.96 28.42 -27.74
C HIS A 244 -11.33 28.31 -26.33
N GLU A 245 -11.66 29.27 -25.48
CA GLU A 245 -11.31 29.29 -24.05
C GLU A 245 -12.58 29.44 -23.22
N SER A 246 -12.70 28.73 -22.12
CA SER A 246 -13.75 28.91 -21.12
C SER A 246 -13.25 28.53 -19.74
N PHE A 247 -14.02 28.89 -18.71
CA PHE A 247 -13.63 28.59 -17.33
C PHE A 247 -14.83 28.22 -16.47
N LEU A 248 -14.54 27.63 -15.33
CA LEU A 248 -15.45 27.39 -14.22
C LEU A 248 -14.79 27.90 -12.93
N SER A 249 -15.54 28.67 -12.16
CA SER A 249 -15.17 29.07 -10.80
C SER A 249 -16.37 28.76 -9.91
N THR A 250 -16.21 27.81 -8.97
CA THR A 250 -17.33 27.32 -8.17
C THR A 250 -16.86 26.71 -6.85
N VAL A 251 -17.83 26.28 -6.04
CA VAL A 251 -17.59 25.46 -4.85
C VAL A 251 -17.87 24.00 -5.19
N ALA A 252 -16.81 23.19 -5.23
CA ALA A 252 -16.93 21.74 -5.36
C ALA A 252 -17.22 21.10 -4.00
N PRO A 253 -18.12 20.09 -3.92
CA PRO A 253 -18.50 19.44 -2.66
C PRO A 253 -17.35 18.63 -2.01
N GLY A 254 -16.33 18.25 -2.80
CA GLY A 254 -15.17 17.49 -2.34
C GLY A 254 -14.30 17.05 -3.51
N LEU A 255 -13.06 16.67 -3.22
CA LEU A 255 -12.07 16.30 -4.25
C LEU A 255 -12.49 15.08 -5.08
N HIS A 256 -13.30 14.19 -4.53
CA HIS A 256 -13.82 13.00 -5.23
C HIS A 256 -14.89 13.31 -6.27
N LEU A 257 -15.48 14.53 -6.24
CA LEU A 257 -16.57 14.99 -7.13
C LEU A 257 -16.15 16.07 -8.14
N LEU A 258 -14.85 16.26 -8.38
CA LEU A 258 -14.38 17.31 -9.29
C LEU A 258 -14.82 17.09 -10.74
N LYS A 259 -14.83 15.83 -11.22
CA LYS A 259 -15.33 15.50 -12.56
C LYS A 259 -16.82 15.78 -12.69
N GLU A 260 -17.61 15.37 -11.72
CA GLU A 260 -19.05 15.58 -11.63
C GLU A 260 -19.39 17.08 -11.58
N THR A 261 -18.59 17.86 -10.87
CA THR A 261 -18.71 19.33 -10.79
C THR A 261 -18.45 19.95 -12.17
N VAL A 262 -17.45 19.51 -12.90
CA VAL A 262 -17.19 19.94 -14.28
C VAL A 262 -18.37 19.56 -15.19
N VAL A 263 -18.82 18.32 -15.16
CA VAL A 263 -19.94 17.82 -15.97
C VAL A 263 -21.22 18.63 -15.72
N GLY A 264 -21.55 18.89 -14.45
CA GLY A 264 -22.73 19.69 -14.07
C GLY A 264 -22.68 21.15 -14.56
N SER A 265 -21.48 21.67 -14.80
CA SER A 265 -21.26 23.03 -15.29
C SER A 265 -21.37 23.18 -16.81
N LEU A 266 -21.24 22.11 -17.57
CA LEU A 266 -21.16 22.18 -19.05
C LEU A 266 -22.39 22.82 -19.67
N ARG A 267 -22.16 23.69 -20.63
CA ARG A 267 -23.16 24.42 -21.39
C ARG A 267 -22.89 24.35 -22.89
N LEU A 268 -23.93 24.45 -23.70
CA LEU A 268 -23.82 24.65 -25.12
C LEU A 268 -23.80 26.16 -25.39
N ALA A 269 -22.71 26.68 -25.91
CA ALA A 269 -22.56 28.06 -26.32
C ALA A 269 -22.50 28.19 -27.85
N GLN A 270 -22.90 29.33 -28.37
CA GLN A 270 -22.85 29.67 -29.78
C GLN A 270 -22.41 31.13 -29.90
N ASP A 271 -21.30 31.38 -30.57
CA ASP A 271 -20.69 32.72 -30.67
C ASP A 271 -21.50 33.68 -31.53
N LYS A 272 -22.11 33.17 -32.60
CA LYS A 272 -22.98 33.91 -33.54
C LYS A 272 -24.16 33.04 -33.98
N PRO A 273 -25.29 33.65 -34.32
CA PRO A 273 -26.34 32.90 -35.01
C PRO A 273 -25.73 32.19 -36.23
N ASN A 274 -25.96 30.89 -36.39
CA ASN A 274 -25.42 30.02 -37.44
C ASN A 274 -23.95 29.54 -37.28
N SER A 275 -23.21 29.94 -36.22
CA SER A 275 -21.93 29.27 -35.90
C SER A 275 -22.15 27.89 -35.25
N PRO A 276 -21.20 26.96 -35.36
CA PRO A 276 -21.31 25.66 -34.64
C PRO A 276 -21.45 25.86 -33.14
N ARG A 277 -22.33 25.08 -32.51
CA ARG A 277 -22.45 25.04 -31.05
C ARG A 277 -21.20 24.38 -30.46
N ARG A 278 -20.73 24.90 -29.34
CA ARG A 278 -19.55 24.41 -28.60
C ARG A 278 -19.93 24.06 -27.18
N ILE A 279 -19.25 23.08 -26.62
CA ILE A 279 -19.36 22.70 -25.23
C ILE A 279 -18.36 23.53 -24.43
N VAL A 280 -18.84 24.28 -23.46
CA VAL A 280 -18.07 25.22 -22.64
C VAL A 280 -18.33 25.01 -21.17
N LEU A 281 -17.39 25.37 -20.32
CA LEU A 281 -17.57 25.47 -18.87
C LEU A 281 -18.49 26.63 -18.53
N GLY A 282 -19.24 26.49 -17.44
CA GLY A 282 -20.36 27.36 -17.08
C GLY A 282 -20.02 28.75 -16.53
N GLY A 283 -18.74 29.13 -16.47
CA GLY A 283 -18.30 30.42 -15.94
C GLY A 283 -18.28 30.45 -14.40
N GLU A 284 -18.61 31.59 -13.81
CA GLU A 284 -18.71 31.72 -12.35
C GLU A 284 -20.06 31.22 -11.85
N ILE A 285 -20.07 30.21 -11.01
CA ILE A 285 -21.24 29.59 -10.38
C ILE A 285 -20.99 29.50 -8.89
N LEU A 286 -21.27 30.58 -8.15
CA LEU A 286 -20.99 30.66 -6.71
C LEU A 286 -22.32 30.79 -5.94
N PRO A 287 -22.53 29.98 -4.89
CA PRO A 287 -23.65 30.11 -3.98
C PRO A 287 -23.66 31.50 -3.28
N GLU A 288 -24.84 32.08 -3.09
CA GLU A 288 -24.98 33.25 -2.24
C GLU A 288 -24.90 32.84 -0.76
N THR A 289 -24.20 33.62 0.01
CA THR A 289 -24.08 33.48 1.48
C THR A 289 -24.62 34.73 2.15
N GLY A 290 -24.85 34.69 3.45
CA GLY A 290 -25.33 35.87 4.19
C GLY A 290 -24.40 37.08 4.13
N THR A 291 -23.17 36.93 3.67
CA THR A 291 -22.13 38.00 3.55
C THR A 291 -21.74 38.30 2.09
N GLY A 292 -22.44 37.73 1.10
CA GLY A 292 -22.13 37.86 -0.32
C GLY A 292 -21.98 36.49 -1.01
N LYS A 293 -21.27 36.41 -2.14
CA LYS A 293 -20.96 35.12 -2.80
C LYS A 293 -19.92 34.33 -2.03
N ALA A 294 -20.08 33.01 -2.01
CA ALA A 294 -19.08 32.09 -1.46
C ALA A 294 -17.73 32.23 -2.20
N GLN A 295 -16.63 32.01 -1.49
CA GLN A 295 -15.33 31.91 -2.14
C GLN A 295 -15.20 30.58 -2.88
N PRO A 296 -14.66 30.56 -4.12
CA PRO A 296 -14.46 29.32 -4.83
C PRO A 296 -13.33 28.48 -4.18
N ASN A 297 -13.57 27.17 -4.06
CA ASN A 297 -12.55 26.19 -3.75
C ASN A 297 -12.13 25.36 -4.99
N PHE A 298 -12.76 25.60 -6.14
CA PHE A 298 -12.50 24.91 -7.39
C PHE A 298 -12.51 25.88 -8.57
N VAL A 299 -11.44 25.88 -9.33
CA VAL A 299 -11.27 26.63 -10.56
C VAL A 299 -10.78 25.70 -11.66
N ALA A 300 -11.48 25.70 -12.80
CA ALA A 300 -11.08 24.95 -13.99
C ALA A 300 -11.01 25.85 -15.22
N VAL A 301 -10.04 25.58 -16.10
CA VAL A 301 -9.81 26.30 -17.34
C VAL A 301 -9.83 25.32 -18.50
N GLN A 302 -10.71 25.55 -19.45
CA GLN A 302 -10.83 24.76 -20.68
C GLN A 302 -10.14 25.49 -21.82
N LEU A 303 -9.23 24.79 -22.49
CA LEU A 303 -8.59 25.22 -23.73
C LEU A 303 -8.91 24.18 -24.81
N THR A 304 -9.61 24.62 -25.84
CA THR A 304 -9.94 23.76 -26.97
C THR A 304 -9.10 24.16 -28.17
N GLY A 305 -8.46 23.19 -28.79
CA GLY A 305 -7.59 23.41 -29.93
C GLY A 305 -7.68 22.26 -30.95
N LYS A 306 -7.28 22.53 -32.17
CA LYS A 306 -7.13 21.50 -33.20
C LYS A 306 -5.86 20.73 -33.02
N VAL A 307 -5.93 19.42 -33.18
CA VAL A 307 -4.78 18.53 -33.14
C VAL A 307 -3.97 18.71 -34.44
N PRO A 308 -2.62 18.87 -34.41
CA PRO A 308 -1.76 18.85 -33.19
C PRO A 308 -1.89 20.11 -32.33
N PHE A 309 -1.90 19.90 -30.99
CA PHE A 309 -2.11 20.96 -30.02
C PHE A 309 -1.25 20.74 -28.76
N SER A 310 -0.59 21.78 -28.26
CA SER A 310 0.25 21.69 -27.06
C SER A 310 0.17 22.94 -26.20
N ILE A 311 0.05 22.74 -24.89
CA ILE A 311 0.03 23.80 -23.88
C ILE A 311 1.07 23.55 -22.79
N ASP A 312 1.61 24.63 -22.24
CA ASP A 312 2.42 24.66 -21.02
C ASP A 312 1.58 25.27 -19.88
N VAL A 313 1.43 24.54 -18.78
CA VAL A 313 0.84 25.01 -17.54
C VAL A 313 1.96 25.28 -16.55
N VAL A 314 2.12 26.52 -16.15
CA VAL A 314 3.25 27.00 -15.35
C VAL A 314 2.78 27.42 -13.97
N PHE A 315 3.31 26.78 -12.96
CA PHE A 315 3.14 27.18 -11.55
C PHE A 315 4.36 27.98 -11.12
N GLU A 316 4.13 29.16 -10.60
CA GLU A 316 5.16 30.02 -10.02
C GLU A 316 4.85 30.29 -8.54
N SER A 317 5.77 29.91 -7.65
CA SER A 317 5.68 30.17 -6.22
C SER A 317 6.02 31.65 -5.91
N GLY A 318 5.21 32.33 -5.12
CA GLY A 318 5.52 33.68 -4.63
C GLY A 318 6.79 33.75 -3.79
N SER A 319 7.17 32.64 -3.13
CA SER A 319 8.41 32.55 -2.37
C SER A 319 9.68 32.47 -3.21
N PHE A 320 9.57 32.24 -4.54
CA PHE A 320 10.73 32.16 -5.44
C PHE A 320 10.92 33.49 -6.19
N GLY A 321 11.52 34.47 -5.51
CA GLY A 321 11.63 35.87 -6.02
C GLY A 321 12.67 36.11 -7.12
N THR A 322 13.67 35.25 -7.28
CA THR A 322 14.83 35.49 -8.17
C THR A 322 14.85 34.61 -9.40
N ARG A 323 13.74 34.56 -10.16
CA ARG A 323 13.67 33.83 -11.44
C ARG A 323 14.47 34.53 -12.48
N GLN A 324 15.32 33.81 -13.20
CA GLN A 324 16.06 34.35 -14.36
C GLN A 324 15.21 34.31 -15.63
N ASP A 325 14.35 33.29 -15.77
CA ASP A 325 13.46 33.06 -16.89
C ASP A 325 12.21 32.25 -16.47
N THR A 326 11.22 32.20 -17.34
CA THR A 326 10.04 31.32 -17.16
C THR A 326 10.30 29.98 -17.86
N LEU A 327 9.92 28.88 -17.17
CA LEU A 327 10.13 27.52 -17.66
C LEU A 327 9.07 27.14 -18.70
N VAL A 328 9.12 27.74 -19.92
CA VAL A 328 8.16 27.50 -21.00
C VAL A 328 8.88 27.29 -22.34
N GLY A 329 8.16 26.80 -23.33
CA GLY A 329 8.64 26.70 -24.71
C GLY A 329 9.97 25.96 -24.82
N GLU A 330 10.97 26.61 -25.41
CA GLU A 330 12.32 26.06 -25.61
C GLU A 330 13.10 25.86 -24.30
N THR A 331 12.95 26.79 -23.32
CA THR A 331 13.56 26.65 -21.98
C THR A 331 13.09 25.37 -21.29
N TYR A 332 11.78 25.10 -21.34
CA TYR A 332 11.22 23.85 -20.82
C TYR A 332 11.77 22.63 -21.57
N SER A 333 11.78 22.68 -22.90
CA SER A 333 12.25 21.55 -23.73
C SER A 333 13.71 21.17 -23.46
N LYS A 334 14.59 22.18 -23.25
CA LYS A 334 15.98 21.95 -22.85
C LYS A 334 16.11 21.34 -21.46
N ALA A 335 15.33 21.85 -20.49
CA ALA A 335 15.33 21.33 -19.12
C ALA A 335 14.84 19.87 -19.10
N LEU A 336 13.76 19.55 -19.81
CA LEU A 336 13.23 18.21 -19.93
C LEU A 336 14.27 17.26 -20.56
N ALA A 337 14.88 17.66 -21.68
CA ALA A 337 15.89 16.85 -22.35
C ALA A 337 17.11 16.56 -21.45
N TRP A 338 17.54 17.54 -20.65
CA TRP A 338 18.59 17.36 -19.67
C TRP A 338 18.23 16.32 -18.59
N HIS A 339 17.01 16.40 -18.01
CA HIS A 339 16.54 15.42 -17.02
C HIS A 339 16.43 14.02 -17.61
N VAL A 340 15.90 13.91 -18.84
CA VAL A 340 15.78 12.63 -19.57
C VAL A 340 17.15 11.98 -19.78
N ALA A 341 18.15 12.76 -20.21
CA ALA A 341 19.51 12.26 -20.43
C ALA A 341 20.13 11.78 -19.10
N ARG A 342 20.00 12.59 -18.04
CA ARG A 342 20.51 12.26 -16.70
C ARG A 342 19.83 11.02 -16.10
N PHE A 343 18.52 10.88 -16.28
CA PHE A 343 17.79 9.67 -15.89
C PHE A 343 18.34 8.44 -16.60
N GLY A 344 18.55 8.51 -17.92
CA GLY A 344 19.11 7.40 -18.68
C GLY A 344 20.50 6.98 -18.19
N GLN A 345 21.36 7.94 -17.88
CA GLN A 345 22.69 7.68 -17.32
C GLN A 345 22.59 7.03 -15.93
N ARG A 346 21.82 7.61 -14.99
CA ARG A 346 21.61 7.05 -13.64
C ARG A 346 21.03 5.65 -13.71
N PHE A 347 20.10 5.40 -14.65
CA PHE A 347 19.50 4.09 -14.85
C PHE A 347 20.54 3.05 -15.24
N GLU A 348 21.41 3.37 -16.21
CA GLU A 348 22.48 2.46 -16.64
C GLU A 348 23.52 2.25 -15.54
N ASP A 349 23.90 3.30 -14.80
CA ASP A 349 24.83 3.21 -13.67
C ASP A 349 24.27 2.31 -12.55
N THR A 350 22.92 2.32 -12.36
CA THR A 350 22.26 1.53 -11.31
C THR A 350 22.07 0.08 -11.71
N PHE A 351 21.58 -0.19 -12.92
CA PHE A 351 21.16 -1.53 -13.35
C PHE A 351 22.10 -2.20 -14.35
N GLY A 352 22.89 -1.45 -15.10
CA GLY A 352 23.92 -1.95 -16.01
C GLY A 352 23.38 -2.83 -17.14
N LEU A 353 22.20 -2.52 -17.69
CA LEU A 353 21.48 -3.42 -18.61
C LEU A 353 22.20 -3.56 -19.96
N HIS A 354 22.79 -2.49 -20.50
CA HIS A 354 23.58 -2.59 -21.72
C HIS A 354 24.80 -3.51 -21.54
N LYS A 355 25.47 -3.43 -20.39
CA LYS A 355 26.61 -4.32 -20.06
C LYS A 355 26.19 -5.79 -19.94
N LYS A 356 24.90 -6.03 -19.66
CA LYS A 356 24.31 -7.37 -19.58
C LYS A 356 23.71 -7.87 -20.89
N GLY A 357 23.91 -7.12 -22.00
CA GLY A 357 23.51 -7.51 -23.34
C GLY A 357 22.08 -7.16 -23.75
N TYR A 358 21.34 -6.38 -22.95
CA TYR A 358 20.02 -5.92 -23.33
C TYR A 358 20.08 -4.81 -24.38
N GLY A 359 19.23 -4.92 -25.42
CA GLY A 359 19.11 -3.93 -26.46
C GLY A 359 18.29 -2.70 -26.06
N PRO A 360 18.27 -1.64 -26.92
CA PRO A 360 17.60 -0.38 -26.60
C PRO A 360 16.10 -0.50 -26.26
N LYS A 361 15.37 -1.39 -26.92
CA LYS A 361 13.93 -1.64 -26.64
C LYS A 361 13.72 -2.24 -25.25
N GLU A 362 14.56 -3.18 -24.86
CA GLU A 362 14.50 -3.85 -23.57
C GLU A 362 14.88 -2.91 -22.44
N VAL A 363 15.88 -2.05 -22.67
CA VAL A 363 16.24 -0.98 -21.72
C VAL A 363 15.11 0.03 -21.56
N THR A 364 14.45 0.44 -22.67
CA THR A 364 13.28 1.33 -22.61
C THR A 364 12.12 0.70 -21.85
N PHE A 365 11.87 -0.59 -22.04
CA PHE A 365 10.89 -1.34 -21.25
C PHE A 365 11.21 -1.29 -19.75
N ALA A 366 12.44 -1.58 -19.36
CA ALA A 366 12.86 -1.58 -17.97
C ALA A 366 12.79 -0.17 -17.35
N GLN A 367 13.17 0.87 -18.10
CA GLN A 367 12.99 2.27 -17.70
C GLN A 367 11.51 2.62 -17.47
N SER A 368 10.61 2.14 -18.34
CA SER A 368 9.16 2.35 -18.18
C SER A 368 8.62 1.59 -16.97
N ALA A 369 9.09 0.37 -16.68
CA ALA A 369 8.68 -0.40 -15.53
C ALA A 369 9.05 0.31 -14.21
N LEU A 370 10.30 0.79 -14.09
CA LEU A 370 10.74 1.62 -12.95
C LEU A 370 9.92 2.92 -12.86
N SER A 371 9.74 3.61 -13.97
CA SER A 371 9.06 4.91 -14.03
C SER A 371 7.58 4.80 -13.64
N ASN A 372 6.91 3.73 -14.00
CA ASN A 372 5.53 3.47 -13.58
C ASN A 372 5.41 3.27 -12.07
N MET A 373 6.38 2.61 -11.43
CA MET A 373 6.42 2.48 -9.98
C MET A 373 6.66 3.84 -9.32
N LEU A 374 7.68 4.58 -9.74
CA LEU A 374 8.02 5.89 -9.17
C LEU A 374 6.92 6.93 -9.41
N GLY A 375 6.34 6.97 -10.59
CA GLY A 375 5.20 7.84 -10.93
C GLY A 375 3.86 7.37 -10.33
N GLY A 376 3.84 6.16 -9.77
CA GLY A 376 2.74 5.60 -8.98
C GLY A 376 2.83 5.88 -7.48
N ILE A 377 3.84 6.60 -7.02
CA ILE A 377 3.95 7.05 -5.63
C ILE A 377 2.91 8.14 -5.38
N GLY A 378 2.12 7.98 -4.33
CA GLY A 378 1.10 8.93 -3.88
C GLY A 378 1.41 9.52 -2.52
N TYR A 379 0.83 10.69 -2.24
CA TYR A 379 0.75 11.27 -0.91
C TYR A 379 -0.71 11.38 -0.49
N PHE A 380 -1.08 10.61 0.51
CA PHE A 380 -2.42 10.48 1.04
C PHE A 380 -2.48 11.12 2.42
N TYR A 381 -3.60 11.72 2.77
CA TYR A 381 -3.85 12.27 4.09
C TYR A 381 -5.29 12.08 4.48
N GLY A 382 -5.53 11.74 5.73
CA GLY A 382 -6.86 11.61 6.28
C GLY A 382 -6.94 10.54 7.35
N THR A 383 -8.15 10.11 7.63
CA THR A 383 -8.46 9.05 8.60
C THR A 383 -8.99 7.83 7.87
N SER A 384 -8.68 6.65 8.38
CA SER A 384 -9.31 5.39 8.00
C SER A 384 -10.26 4.90 9.10
N LYS A 385 -11.04 3.84 8.82
CA LYS A 385 -11.91 3.19 9.81
C LYS A 385 -11.30 1.90 10.29
N VAL A 386 -11.22 1.74 11.61
CA VAL A 386 -10.63 0.55 12.26
C VAL A 386 -11.60 -0.04 13.29
N GLN A 387 -11.43 -1.32 13.59
CA GLN A 387 -12.22 -2.00 14.59
C GLN A 387 -11.37 -3.01 15.36
N SER A 388 -11.56 -3.06 16.67
CA SER A 388 -11.02 -4.10 17.56
C SER A 388 -12.13 -4.97 18.16
N PHE A 389 -11.74 -6.01 18.88
CA PHE A 389 -12.70 -6.80 19.66
C PHE A 389 -13.42 -5.98 20.74
N TYR A 390 -12.79 -4.91 21.23
CA TYR A 390 -13.33 -4.08 22.30
C TYR A 390 -14.22 -2.94 21.81
N THR A 391 -14.16 -2.56 20.55
CA THR A 391 -15.02 -1.52 19.95
C THR A 391 -16.31 -2.13 19.43
N LYS A 392 -17.47 -1.55 19.83
CA LYS A 392 -18.79 -2.01 19.37
C LYS A 392 -18.98 -1.72 17.87
N GLU A 393 -18.58 -0.53 17.47
CA GLU A 393 -18.67 -0.03 16.11
C GLU A 393 -17.27 0.33 15.58
N PRO A 394 -17.08 0.43 14.28
CA PRO A 394 -15.83 0.95 13.71
C PRO A 394 -15.57 2.38 14.20
N VAL A 395 -14.33 2.65 14.59
CA VAL A 395 -13.87 3.96 15.05
C VAL A 395 -12.92 4.57 14.03
N HIS A 396 -12.83 5.91 14.02
CA HIS A 396 -11.87 6.60 13.20
C HIS A 396 -10.44 6.43 13.75
N TYR A 397 -9.52 6.14 12.85
CA TYR A 397 -8.09 6.26 13.12
C TYR A 397 -7.72 7.74 13.25
N TRP A 398 -6.50 8.09 13.67
CA TRP A 398 -6.09 9.49 13.67
C TRP A 398 -5.82 9.97 12.23
N HIS A 399 -5.85 11.29 12.03
CA HIS A 399 -5.41 11.89 10.78
C HIS A 399 -3.91 11.71 10.61
N ALA A 400 -3.50 11.09 9.53
CA ALA A 400 -2.10 10.81 9.25
C ALA A 400 -1.78 10.92 7.76
N PRO A 401 -0.53 11.34 7.44
CA PRO A 401 -0.02 11.29 6.07
C PRO A 401 0.54 9.91 5.76
N LEU A 402 0.38 9.48 4.50
CA LEU A 402 1.06 8.32 3.95
C LEU A 402 1.68 8.68 2.60
N TYR A 403 2.98 8.45 2.48
CA TYR A 403 3.74 8.52 1.23
C TYR A 403 4.11 7.09 0.83
N THR A 404 3.59 6.59 -0.28
CA THR A 404 3.68 5.17 -0.65
C THR A 404 3.46 4.97 -2.14
N ALA A 405 4.08 3.95 -2.72
CA ALA A 405 3.71 3.49 -4.04
C ALA A 405 2.35 2.78 -4.00
N VAL A 406 1.66 2.73 -5.13
CA VAL A 406 0.39 2.01 -5.24
C VAL A 406 0.52 0.83 -6.20
N PRO A 407 -0.13 -0.31 -5.92
CA PRO A 407 -0.05 -1.49 -6.78
C PRO A 407 -0.65 -1.25 -8.16
N SER A 408 -1.73 -0.48 -8.25
CA SER A 408 -2.40 -0.17 -9.51
C SER A 408 -3.07 1.20 -9.46
N ARG A 409 -2.82 2.02 -10.48
CA ARG A 409 -3.40 3.36 -10.59
C ARG A 409 -4.90 3.35 -10.88
N SER A 410 -5.41 2.29 -11.52
CA SER A 410 -6.82 2.16 -11.90
C SER A 410 -7.67 1.35 -10.91
N PHE A 411 -7.05 0.42 -10.17
CA PHE A 411 -7.78 -0.52 -9.33
C PHE A 411 -7.49 -0.34 -7.83
N PHE A 412 -6.21 -0.15 -7.50
CA PHE A 412 -5.72 -0.07 -6.12
C PHE A 412 -4.88 1.20 -5.91
N PRO A 413 -5.43 2.42 -6.15
CA PRO A 413 -4.67 3.67 -6.03
C PRO A 413 -4.48 4.10 -4.58
N ARG A 414 -4.01 3.19 -3.71
CA ARG A 414 -3.81 3.35 -2.27
C ARG A 414 -2.72 2.42 -1.76
N GLY A 415 -2.29 2.61 -0.51
CA GLY A 415 -1.23 1.81 0.08
C GLY A 415 -1.70 0.42 0.54
N PHE A 416 -0.88 -0.61 0.26
CA PHE A 416 -1.01 -1.98 0.74
C PHE A 416 0.29 -2.42 1.40
N LEU A 417 0.19 -2.91 2.62
CA LEU A 417 1.32 -3.12 3.52
C LEU A 417 2.37 -4.11 2.98
N TRP A 418 1.94 -5.29 2.52
CA TRP A 418 2.90 -6.28 2.05
C TRP A 418 3.42 -6.01 0.64
N ASP A 419 2.61 -5.37 -0.20
CA ASP A 419 3.01 -4.91 -1.53
C ASP A 419 4.17 -3.92 -1.44
N GLU A 420 4.08 -2.97 -0.50
CA GLU A 420 5.08 -1.92 -0.34
C GLU A 420 6.45 -2.49 0.03
N GLY A 421 6.52 -3.55 0.82
CA GLY A 421 7.79 -4.23 1.06
C GLY A 421 8.42 -4.82 -0.21
N PHE A 422 7.62 -5.28 -1.19
CA PHE A 422 8.13 -5.68 -2.50
C PHE A 422 8.56 -4.49 -3.36
N HIS A 423 7.77 -3.42 -3.36
CA HIS A 423 8.12 -2.18 -4.07
C HIS A 423 9.47 -1.65 -3.59
N GLY A 424 9.69 -1.73 -2.29
CA GLY A 424 10.90 -1.27 -1.62
C GLY A 424 12.21 -1.87 -2.12
N PHE A 425 12.22 -3.09 -2.66
CA PHE A 425 13.42 -3.64 -3.31
C PHE A 425 13.87 -2.79 -4.51
N LEU A 426 12.93 -2.42 -5.36
CA LEU A 426 13.22 -1.63 -6.55
C LEU A 426 13.47 -0.16 -6.20
N ILE A 427 12.65 0.41 -5.31
CA ILE A 427 12.76 1.80 -4.87
C ILE A 427 14.09 2.02 -4.14
N ALA A 428 14.50 1.15 -3.19
CA ALA A 428 15.77 1.26 -2.49
C ALA A 428 16.98 1.12 -3.43
N THR A 429 16.85 0.32 -4.49
CA THR A 429 17.91 0.18 -5.50
C THR A 429 18.07 1.45 -6.30
N TRP A 430 16.98 2.16 -6.60
CA TRP A 430 17.00 3.44 -7.27
C TRP A 430 17.39 4.58 -6.35
N ASP A 431 16.76 4.66 -5.17
CA ASP A 431 16.94 5.74 -4.22
C ASP A 431 16.66 5.27 -2.79
N LEU A 432 17.73 5.09 -2.01
CA LEU A 432 17.66 4.57 -0.65
C LEU A 432 16.93 5.52 0.30
N ASP A 433 17.10 6.84 0.13
CA ASP A 433 16.47 7.83 1.00
C ASP A 433 14.97 7.91 0.76
N LEU A 434 14.54 7.74 -0.49
CA LEU A 434 13.14 7.64 -0.87
C LEU A 434 12.47 6.42 -0.21
N GLU A 435 13.13 5.26 -0.24
CA GLU A 435 12.60 4.06 0.40
C GLU A 435 12.53 4.19 1.93
N LEU A 436 13.56 4.71 2.56
CA LEU A 436 13.56 4.93 4.02
C LEU A 436 12.46 5.93 4.46
N ASP A 437 12.14 6.90 3.62
CA ASP A 437 11.04 7.83 3.84
C ASP A 437 9.69 7.15 3.72
N ILE A 438 9.49 6.29 2.73
CA ILE A 438 8.27 5.47 2.58
C ILE A 438 8.09 4.54 3.78
N ILE A 439 9.12 3.80 4.18
CA ILE A 439 9.10 2.94 5.38
C ILE A 439 8.73 3.76 6.62
N SER A 440 9.30 4.97 6.76
CA SER A 440 9.01 5.86 7.89
C SER A 440 7.53 6.24 7.96
N HIS A 441 6.90 6.57 6.82
CA HIS A 441 5.47 6.87 6.75
C HIS A 441 4.59 5.68 7.16
N TRP A 442 4.91 4.48 6.71
CA TRP A 442 4.18 3.29 7.09
C TRP A 442 4.26 3.00 8.58
N PHE A 443 5.44 3.14 9.18
CA PHE A 443 5.63 2.87 10.61
C PHE A 443 5.08 3.99 11.50
N ASP A 444 4.87 5.20 11.01
CA ASP A 444 4.16 6.26 11.71
C ASP A 444 2.63 6.04 11.77
N LEU A 445 2.10 5.10 10.98
CA LEU A 445 0.70 4.63 11.03
C LEU A 445 0.47 3.51 12.06
N MET A 446 1.48 3.12 12.82
CA MET A 446 1.37 2.08 13.83
C MET A 446 0.64 2.57 15.07
N ASN A 447 -0.29 1.78 15.60
CA ASN A 447 -0.95 2.04 16.88
C ASN A 447 -0.13 1.53 18.08
N VAL A 448 -0.59 1.85 19.30
CA VAL A 448 0.07 1.44 20.58
C VAL A 448 0.14 -0.08 20.78
N GLU A 449 -0.61 -0.87 20.00
CA GLU A 449 -0.57 -2.34 20.05
C GLU A 449 0.58 -2.89 19.17
N GLY A 450 1.22 -2.07 18.34
CA GLY A 450 2.21 -2.48 17.35
C GLY A 450 1.58 -2.94 16.03
N TRP A 451 0.30 -2.65 15.80
CA TRP A 451 -0.41 -3.02 14.58
C TRP A 451 -0.43 -1.88 13.56
N ILE A 452 -0.36 -2.24 12.29
CA ILE A 452 -0.53 -1.34 11.14
C ILE A 452 -1.66 -1.90 10.28
N PRO A 453 -2.69 -1.10 9.92
CA PRO A 453 -3.71 -1.54 8.96
C PRO A 453 -3.10 -1.97 7.63
N ARG A 454 -3.49 -3.15 7.14
CA ARG A 454 -2.90 -3.71 5.91
C ARG A 454 -3.23 -2.92 4.65
N GLU A 455 -4.36 -2.25 4.64
CA GLU A 455 -4.86 -1.43 3.55
C GLU A 455 -5.11 -0.02 4.07
N GLN A 456 -4.48 0.98 3.46
CA GLN A 456 -4.51 2.35 3.93
C GLN A 456 -5.52 3.17 3.11
N ILE A 457 -6.70 3.36 3.70
CA ILE A 457 -7.84 4.03 3.07
C ILE A 457 -7.97 5.42 3.71
N LEU A 458 -7.15 6.35 3.22
CA LEU A 458 -7.01 7.68 3.81
C LEU A 458 -7.78 8.73 3.01
N GLY A 459 -8.78 9.33 3.66
CA GLY A 459 -9.55 10.45 3.13
C GLY A 459 -10.68 10.06 2.17
N VAL A 460 -11.46 11.05 1.79
CA VAL A 460 -12.71 10.87 1.01
C VAL A 460 -12.48 10.32 -0.40
N GLU A 461 -11.37 10.68 -1.06
CA GLU A 461 -11.06 10.18 -2.41
C GLU A 461 -10.79 8.66 -2.41
N ALA A 462 -10.08 8.16 -1.39
CA ALA A 462 -9.82 6.73 -1.26
C ALA A 462 -11.11 5.97 -0.90
N ILE A 463 -11.88 6.47 0.07
CA ILE A 463 -13.15 5.85 0.50
C ILE A 463 -14.14 5.73 -0.67
N ALA A 464 -14.24 6.74 -1.53
CA ALA A 464 -15.18 6.76 -2.66
C ALA A 464 -14.91 5.68 -3.73
N LYS A 465 -13.74 5.05 -3.71
CA LYS A 465 -13.32 4.04 -4.71
C LYS A 465 -13.32 2.60 -4.18
N ILE A 466 -13.80 2.36 -2.96
CA ILE A 466 -13.68 1.05 -2.28
C ILE A 466 -15.07 0.52 -1.93
N PRO A 467 -15.37 -0.76 -2.19
CA PRO A 467 -16.57 -1.41 -1.68
C PRO A 467 -16.62 -1.34 -0.15
N GLU A 468 -17.82 -1.11 0.40
CA GLU A 468 -18.05 -0.85 1.83
C GLU A 468 -17.46 -1.94 2.74
N GLU A 469 -17.51 -3.19 2.30
CA GLU A 469 -17.00 -4.37 3.03
C GLU A 469 -15.49 -4.33 3.32
N PHE A 470 -14.70 -3.58 2.52
CA PHE A 470 -13.24 -3.47 2.67
C PHE A 470 -12.79 -2.21 3.42
N ILE A 471 -13.71 -1.29 3.75
CA ILE A 471 -13.35 -0.01 4.37
C ILE A 471 -12.81 -0.21 5.79
N VAL A 472 -13.45 -1.10 6.58
CA VAL A 472 -13.11 -1.30 7.98
C VAL A 472 -11.94 -2.26 8.14
N GLN A 473 -10.83 -1.76 8.69
CA GLN A 473 -9.64 -2.56 9.00
C GLN A 473 -9.70 -3.10 10.44
N ARG A 474 -9.48 -4.41 10.62
CA ARG A 474 -9.56 -5.06 11.93
C ARG A 474 -8.16 -5.31 12.50
N ASN A 475 -7.93 -4.93 13.76
CA ASN A 475 -6.62 -5.05 14.42
C ASN A 475 -6.20 -6.49 14.73
N THR A 476 -7.04 -7.49 14.46
CA THR A 476 -6.68 -8.91 14.50
C THR A 476 -6.02 -9.39 13.20
N ASN A 477 -6.20 -8.63 12.13
CA ASN A 477 -5.79 -9.01 10.79
C ASN A 477 -4.37 -8.49 10.50
N ALA A 478 -3.48 -9.43 10.23
CA ALA A 478 -2.12 -9.18 9.79
C ALA A 478 -2.05 -8.99 8.25
N ASN A 479 -0.84 -8.73 7.79
CA ASN A 479 -0.41 -8.90 6.40
C ASN A 479 1.06 -9.33 6.44
N PRO A 480 1.62 -10.02 5.43
CA PRO A 480 3.01 -10.47 5.50
C PRO A 480 3.97 -9.32 5.81
N PRO A 481 4.88 -9.49 6.77
CA PRO A 481 5.77 -8.41 7.21
C PRO A 481 6.96 -8.22 6.27
N THR A 482 6.67 -7.95 5.00
CA THR A 482 7.65 -7.85 3.91
C THR A 482 8.67 -6.73 4.10
N PHE A 483 8.37 -5.69 4.88
CA PHE A 483 9.35 -4.66 5.21
C PHE A 483 10.58 -5.21 5.95
N PHE A 484 10.45 -6.29 6.72
CA PHE A 484 11.65 -6.93 7.29
C PHE A 484 12.55 -7.52 6.21
N LEU A 485 11.97 -8.06 5.15
CA LEU A 485 12.74 -8.59 4.02
C LEU A 485 13.40 -7.46 3.21
N THR A 486 12.70 -6.35 3.02
CA THR A 486 13.25 -5.13 2.39
C THR A 486 14.40 -4.56 3.21
N LEU A 487 14.23 -4.45 4.54
CA LEU A 487 15.28 -4.00 5.45
C LEU A 487 16.49 -4.95 5.46
N GLN A 488 16.25 -6.27 5.39
CA GLN A 488 17.33 -7.25 5.26
C GLN A 488 18.13 -7.04 3.96
N TYR A 489 17.44 -6.76 2.85
CA TYR A 489 18.08 -6.43 1.58
C TYR A 489 18.91 -5.14 1.68
N ILE A 490 18.33 -4.09 2.28
CA ILE A 490 19.01 -2.81 2.49
C ILE A 490 20.24 -2.98 3.39
N LEU A 491 20.14 -3.73 4.49
CA LEU A 491 21.25 -4.03 5.40
C LEU A 491 22.38 -4.78 4.71
N ARG A 492 22.08 -5.74 3.83
CA ARG A 492 23.11 -6.50 3.11
C ARG A 492 23.82 -5.66 2.04
N LYS A 493 23.06 -4.84 1.30
CA LYS A 493 23.58 -4.16 0.12
C LYS A 493 24.12 -2.75 0.38
N TYR A 494 23.58 -2.07 1.37
CA TYR A 494 23.83 -0.65 1.62
C TYR A 494 24.32 -0.37 3.03
N TYR A 495 24.94 -1.34 3.70
CA TYR A 495 25.41 -1.21 5.08
C TYR A 495 26.22 0.05 5.33
N ASP A 496 27.22 0.32 4.48
CA ASP A 496 28.08 1.52 4.59
C ASP A 496 27.27 2.81 4.43
N LYS A 497 26.34 2.84 3.48
CA LYS A 497 25.47 4.01 3.25
C LYS A 497 24.51 4.27 4.39
N LEU A 498 24.14 3.25 5.15
CA LEU A 498 23.28 3.42 6.34
C LEU A 498 24.03 4.10 7.47
N SER A 499 25.32 3.76 7.68
CA SER A 499 26.17 4.37 8.71
C SER A 499 26.51 5.83 8.41
N GLU A 500 26.44 6.26 7.14
CA GLU A 500 26.77 7.61 6.69
C GLU A 500 25.60 8.61 6.79
N GLY A 501 24.91 8.67 7.93
CA GLY A 501 23.89 9.73 8.18
C GLY A 501 22.44 9.26 8.21
N ARG A 502 22.19 7.94 8.09
CA ARG A 502 20.82 7.36 8.13
C ARG A 502 20.50 6.65 9.43
N LEU A 503 21.48 6.51 10.33
CA LEU A 503 21.30 5.85 11.63
C LEU A 503 20.17 6.48 12.46
N ALA A 504 20.06 7.80 12.47
CA ALA A 504 19.00 8.49 13.22
C ALA A 504 17.57 8.09 12.78
N THR A 505 17.38 7.80 11.49
CA THR A 505 16.10 7.29 10.99
C THR A 505 15.87 5.84 11.46
N LEU A 506 16.90 5.00 11.39
CA LEU A 506 16.83 3.61 11.85
C LEU A 506 16.64 3.52 13.37
N GLU A 507 17.26 4.40 14.16
CA GLU A 507 17.05 4.50 15.61
C GLU A 507 15.59 4.80 15.97
N ARG A 508 14.90 5.65 15.18
CA ARG A 508 13.47 5.95 15.37
C ARG A 508 12.57 4.81 14.89
N LEU A 509 12.96 4.12 13.82
CA LEU A 509 12.22 2.97 13.29
C LEU A 509 12.34 1.73 14.19
N TYR A 510 13.49 1.51 14.83
CA TYR A 510 13.78 0.29 15.56
C TYR A 510 12.75 -0.05 16.66
N PRO A 511 12.32 0.86 17.55
CA PRO A 511 11.26 0.57 18.54
C PRO A 511 9.93 0.18 17.89
N ARG A 512 9.59 0.76 16.73
CA ARG A 512 8.36 0.45 16.00
C ARG A 512 8.45 -0.93 15.36
N LEU A 513 9.58 -1.29 14.78
CA LEU A 513 9.85 -2.62 14.26
C LEU A 513 9.80 -3.69 15.36
N GLN A 514 10.33 -3.37 16.54
CA GLN A 514 10.23 -4.25 17.73
C GLN A 514 8.77 -4.45 18.17
N ALA A 515 7.97 -3.37 18.20
CA ALA A 515 6.56 -3.44 18.55
C ALA A 515 5.76 -4.25 17.51
N TRP A 516 6.04 -4.06 16.22
CA TRP A 516 5.40 -4.82 15.13
C TRP A 516 5.70 -6.31 15.22
N PHE A 517 6.97 -6.67 15.44
CA PHE A 517 7.37 -8.05 15.69
C PHE A 517 6.68 -8.65 16.92
N ALA A 518 6.62 -7.90 18.03
CA ALA A 518 5.96 -8.33 19.25
C ALA A 518 4.45 -8.54 19.02
N TRP A 519 3.80 -7.67 18.25
CA TRP A 519 2.41 -7.83 17.85
C TRP A 519 2.18 -9.13 17.08
N PHE A 520 3.01 -9.46 16.08
CA PHE A 520 2.94 -10.73 15.36
C PHE A 520 3.13 -11.92 16.30
N ASN A 521 4.18 -11.87 17.11
CA ASN A 521 4.57 -12.97 18.01
C ASN A 521 3.59 -13.21 19.19
N THR A 522 2.64 -12.30 19.38
CA THR A 522 1.58 -12.43 20.40
C THR A 522 0.21 -12.69 19.77
N THR A 523 -0.19 -11.92 18.79
CA THR A 523 -1.54 -11.98 18.19
C THR A 523 -1.69 -13.09 17.15
N GLN A 524 -0.63 -13.41 16.42
CA GLN A 524 -0.64 -14.45 15.38
C GLN A 524 0.00 -15.76 15.86
N LYS A 525 0.28 -15.89 17.15
CA LYS A 525 0.79 -17.12 17.75
C LYS A 525 -0.27 -18.23 17.70
N GLY A 526 0.17 -19.47 17.36
CA GLY A 526 -0.61 -20.69 17.43
C GLY A 526 -0.57 -21.38 18.80
N ALA A 527 -1.01 -22.63 18.86
CA ALA A 527 -1.19 -23.37 20.12
C ALA A 527 0.12 -23.77 20.81
N GLY A 528 1.22 -23.87 20.10
CA GLY A 528 2.51 -24.33 20.62
C GLY A 528 3.70 -23.47 20.22
N PRO A 529 4.90 -23.77 20.75
CA PRO A 529 6.15 -23.11 20.36
C PRO A 529 6.40 -23.27 18.86
N GLY A 530 6.83 -22.20 18.20
CA GLY A 530 7.09 -22.18 16.76
C GLY A 530 5.84 -22.28 15.86
N MET A 531 4.65 -22.37 16.43
CA MET A 531 3.41 -22.40 15.67
C MET A 531 2.85 -20.99 15.50
N TYR A 532 2.53 -20.61 14.25
CA TYR A 532 1.95 -19.31 13.91
C TYR A 532 0.74 -19.49 13.02
N ARG A 533 -0.28 -18.63 13.19
CA ARG A 533 -1.57 -18.75 12.49
C ARG A 533 -2.05 -17.39 11.97
N TRP A 534 -2.33 -17.30 10.68
CA TRP A 534 -3.06 -16.18 10.12
C TRP A 534 -4.47 -16.09 10.71
N ARG A 535 -4.84 -14.96 11.27
CA ARG A 535 -6.19 -14.66 11.75
C ARG A 535 -7.07 -14.18 10.61
N GLY A 536 -8.40 -14.13 10.83
CA GLY A 536 -9.36 -13.56 9.88
C GLY A 536 -9.95 -14.54 8.86
N ARG A 537 -9.67 -15.87 8.98
CA ARG A 537 -10.32 -16.89 8.17
C ARG A 537 -11.74 -17.18 8.69
N ASP A 538 -12.74 -17.19 7.81
CA ASP A 538 -14.12 -17.48 8.21
C ASP A 538 -14.39 -19.00 8.28
N ALA A 539 -14.49 -19.51 9.50
CA ALA A 539 -14.82 -20.91 9.76
C ALA A 539 -16.31 -21.24 9.49
N THR A 540 -17.16 -20.21 9.37
CA THR A 540 -18.62 -20.38 9.23
C THR A 540 -19.09 -20.24 7.78
N THR A 541 -18.19 -19.92 6.85
CA THR A 541 -18.57 -19.75 5.44
C THR A 541 -19.24 -21.00 4.88
N ASN A 542 -20.36 -20.79 4.23
CA ASN A 542 -21.10 -21.84 3.52
C ASN A 542 -21.09 -21.63 1.99
N ARG A 543 -20.35 -20.65 1.49
CA ARG A 543 -20.29 -20.27 0.07
C ARG A 543 -18.91 -20.47 -0.55
N GLU A 544 -17.86 -20.44 0.26
CA GLU A 544 -16.49 -20.59 -0.22
C GLU A 544 -16.07 -22.07 -0.23
N LEU A 545 -15.56 -22.54 -1.35
CA LEU A 545 -15.02 -23.89 -1.49
C LEU A 545 -13.89 -24.16 -0.48
N ASN A 546 -13.03 -23.17 -0.28
CA ASN A 546 -11.99 -23.13 0.73
C ASN A 546 -11.95 -21.73 1.35
N PRO A 547 -12.07 -21.59 2.69
CA PRO A 547 -12.11 -20.30 3.33
C PRO A 547 -10.88 -19.45 2.99
N LYS A 548 -11.11 -18.24 2.50
CA LYS A 548 -10.05 -17.29 2.11
C LYS A 548 -9.13 -16.96 3.28
N THR A 549 -7.88 -16.63 2.97
CA THR A 549 -6.87 -16.19 3.94
C THR A 549 -6.28 -14.86 3.46
N LEU A 550 -7.12 -13.83 3.39
CA LEU A 550 -6.75 -12.50 2.90
C LEU A 550 -5.54 -11.90 3.63
N THR A 551 -5.40 -12.23 4.92
CA THR A 551 -4.31 -11.75 5.78
C THR A 551 -2.93 -12.31 5.39
N SER A 552 -2.88 -13.43 4.67
CA SER A 552 -1.62 -14.01 4.16
C SER A 552 -1.12 -13.35 2.87
N GLY A 553 -1.92 -12.48 2.25
CA GLY A 553 -1.65 -11.94 0.91
C GLY A 553 -1.90 -12.92 -0.24
N LEU A 554 -2.10 -14.21 0.06
CA LEU A 554 -2.37 -15.27 -0.89
C LEU A 554 -3.85 -15.67 -0.80
N ASP A 555 -4.74 -14.75 -1.10
CA ASP A 555 -6.15 -14.66 -0.74
C ASP A 555 -6.93 -15.98 -0.82
N ASP A 556 -7.04 -16.58 -1.99
CA ASP A 556 -7.79 -17.83 -2.25
C ASP A 556 -6.88 -19.06 -2.40
N TYR A 557 -5.57 -18.92 -2.10
CA TYR A 557 -4.68 -20.07 -2.06
C TYR A 557 -5.21 -21.11 -1.07
N PRO A 558 -5.32 -22.39 -1.46
CA PRO A 558 -5.96 -23.38 -0.62
C PRO A 558 -5.17 -23.67 0.66
N ARG A 559 -5.82 -23.52 1.81
CA ARG A 559 -5.31 -23.88 3.14
C ARG A 559 -6.17 -25.00 3.74
N ALA A 560 -6.04 -25.25 5.05
CA ALA A 560 -6.94 -26.17 5.73
C ALA A 560 -8.41 -25.87 5.41
N SER A 561 -9.20 -26.89 5.06
CA SER A 561 -10.59 -26.72 4.63
C SER A 561 -11.54 -26.22 5.74
N HIS A 562 -11.19 -26.45 6.98
CA HIS A 562 -11.97 -26.07 8.16
C HIS A 562 -11.07 -25.32 9.14
N PRO A 563 -11.08 -23.96 9.11
CA PRO A 563 -10.25 -23.15 10.01
C PRO A 563 -10.55 -23.45 11.48
N THR A 564 -9.49 -23.61 12.28
CA THR A 564 -9.57 -23.83 13.73
C THR A 564 -8.45 -23.08 14.45
N GLU A 565 -8.57 -23.00 15.79
CA GLU A 565 -7.51 -22.41 16.63
C GLU A 565 -6.21 -23.26 16.66
N ALA A 566 -6.29 -24.54 16.26
CA ALA A 566 -5.17 -25.47 16.27
C ALA A 566 -4.38 -25.53 14.95
N GLU A 567 -4.81 -24.79 13.92
CA GLU A 567 -4.06 -24.72 12.66
C GLU A 567 -2.80 -23.86 12.79
N TYR A 568 -1.77 -24.16 11.99
CA TYR A 568 -0.57 -23.34 11.87
C TYR A 568 -0.02 -23.36 10.43
N HIS A 569 0.64 -22.26 10.06
CA HIS A 569 0.94 -21.91 8.67
C HIS A 569 2.45 -21.76 8.46
N VAL A 570 2.98 -22.45 7.45
CA VAL A 570 4.41 -22.51 7.15
C VAL A 570 4.97 -21.17 6.66
N ASP A 571 4.21 -20.43 5.88
CA ASP A 571 4.64 -19.11 5.39
C ASP A 571 4.79 -18.10 6.54
N LEU A 572 3.84 -18.05 7.48
CA LEU A 572 3.93 -17.16 8.62
C LEU A 572 5.10 -17.54 9.55
N TYR A 573 5.36 -18.83 9.75
CA TYR A 573 6.55 -19.30 10.46
C TYR A 573 7.82 -18.70 9.84
N CYS A 574 7.97 -18.79 8.53
CA CYS A 574 9.13 -18.27 7.81
C CYS A 574 9.23 -16.74 7.89
N TRP A 575 8.10 -16.04 7.83
CA TRP A 575 8.09 -14.59 7.99
C TRP A 575 8.58 -14.14 9.37
N ILE A 576 8.20 -14.84 10.44
CA ILE A 576 8.64 -14.51 11.80
C ILE A 576 10.14 -14.79 11.98
N ALA A 577 10.66 -15.86 11.38
CA ALA A 577 12.09 -16.17 11.39
C ALA A 577 12.92 -15.05 10.74
N ILE A 578 12.49 -14.57 9.55
CA ILE A 578 13.17 -13.46 8.85
C ILE A 578 13.05 -12.15 9.62
N ALA A 579 11.88 -11.87 10.20
CA ALA A 579 11.68 -10.66 11.00
C ALA A 579 12.62 -10.63 12.21
N SER A 580 12.78 -11.77 12.89
CA SER A 580 13.69 -11.92 14.03
C SER A 580 15.15 -11.70 13.63
N ASP A 581 15.63 -12.37 12.55
CA ASP A 581 16.99 -12.20 12.02
C ASP A 581 17.28 -10.73 11.64
N THR A 582 16.30 -10.07 11.00
CA THR A 582 16.46 -8.67 10.59
C THR A 582 16.56 -7.74 11.80
N LEU A 583 15.78 -7.98 12.86
CA LEU A 583 15.86 -7.21 14.11
C LEU A 583 17.17 -7.41 14.85
N ALA A 584 17.73 -8.63 14.85
CA ALA A 584 19.04 -8.92 15.42
C ALA A 584 20.14 -8.13 14.69
N ARG A 585 20.12 -8.12 13.35
CA ARG A 585 21.09 -7.36 12.52
C ARG A 585 20.94 -5.85 12.71
N LEU A 586 19.72 -5.34 12.80
CA LEU A 586 19.49 -3.93 13.10
C LEU A 586 19.98 -3.55 14.50
N ALA A 587 19.79 -4.43 15.48
CA ALA A 587 20.32 -4.22 16.83
C ALA A 587 21.85 -4.08 16.80
N THR A 588 22.54 -4.96 16.07
CA THR A 588 23.99 -4.90 15.90
C THR A 588 24.44 -3.60 15.23
N LEU A 589 23.76 -3.18 14.15
CA LEU A 589 24.07 -1.92 13.46
C LEU A 589 23.90 -0.69 14.38
N LEU A 590 22.91 -0.72 15.27
CA LEU A 590 22.55 0.37 16.18
C LEU A 590 23.22 0.27 17.56
N ASP A 591 24.15 -0.66 17.77
CA ASP A 591 24.80 -0.94 19.06
C ASP A 591 23.78 -1.15 20.20
N ARG A 592 22.77 -1.99 19.92
CA ARG A 592 21.68 -2.37 20.85
C ARG A 592 21.74 -3.86 21.17
N ASP A 593 21.15 -4.25 22.31
CA ASP A 593 20.98 -5.66 22.65
C ASP A 593 19.96 -6.33 21.71
N GLY A 594 20.44 -7.20 20.84
CA GLY A 594 19.65 -8.01 19.91
C GLY A 594 19.49 -9.48 20.30
N TYR A 595 20.07 -9.92 21.42
CA TYR A 595 20.20 -11.32 21.81
C TYR A 595 18.88 -12.12 21.76
N LYS A 596 17.78 -11.54 22.23
CA LYS A 596 16.47 -12.22 22.18
C LYS A 596 15.96 -12.49 20.75
N TYR A 597 16.32 -11.63 19.81
CA TYR A 597 15.94 -11.77 18.40
C TYR A 597 16.85 -12.79 17.70
N GLU A 598 18.14 -12.80 18.02
CA GLU A 598 19.10 -13.80 17.59
C GLU A 598 18.67 -15.20 18.04
N GLN A 599 18.40 -15.39 19.33
CA GLN A 599 17.88 -16.66 19.85
C GLN A 599 16.59 -17.10 19.17
N THR A 600 15.67 -16.16 18.89
CA THR A 600 14.40 -16.50 18.20
C THR A 600 14.67 -16.88 16.75
N ALA A 601 15.56 -16.17 16.07
CA ALA A 601 15.96 -16.48 14.70
C ALA A 601 16.61 -17.86 14.60
N ASP A 602 17.56 -18.16 15.49
CA ASP A 602 18.25 -19.45 15.54
C ASP A 602 17.27 -20.60 15.82
N TYR A 603 16.34 -20.39 16.77
CA TYR A 603 15.32 -21.38 17.09
C TYR A 603 14.38 -21.67 15.90
N LEU A 604 13.94 -20.61 15.15
CA LEU A 604 13.03 -20.79 14.03
C LEU A 604 13.75 -21.19 12.73
N LYS A 605 15.07 -20.98 12.62
CA LYS A 605 15.87 -21.45 11.48
C LYS A 605 16.40 -22.86 11.67
N ASP A 606 16.17 -23.46 12.85
CA ASP A 606 16.50 -24.88 13.06
C ASP A 606 15.67 -25.75 12.10
N ASN A 607 16.34 -26.38 11.15
CA ASN A 607 15.69 -27.24 10.16
C ASN A 607 15.00 -28.44 10.80
N PHE A 608 15.44 -28.92 11.95
CA PHE A 608 14.77 -30.01 12.68
C PHE A 608 13.39 -29.56 13.19
N LEU A 609 13.28 -28.35 13.74
CA LEU A 609 11.99 -27.81 14.18
C LEU A 609 11.04 -27.56 13.02
N LEU A 610 11.53 -26.90 11.95
CA LEU A 610 10.77 -26.62 10.74
C LEU A 610 10.21 -27.92 10.13
N ASP A 611 11.04 -28.94 10.03
CA ASP A 611 10.66 -30.23 9.47
C ASP A 611 9.63 -30.96 10.33
N ASN A 612 9.79 -30.96 11.64
CA ASN A 612 8.83 -31.60 12.55
C ASN A 612 7.44 -30.94 12.48
N LEU A 613 7.37 -29.64 12.27
CA LEU A 613 6.11 -28.92 12.20
C LEU A 613 5.46 -29.01 10.81
N HIS A 614 6.24 -28.93 9.75
CA HIS A 614 5.72 -28.60 8.43
C HIS A 614 6.07 -29.59 7.32
N TRP A 615 7.04 -30.53 7.52
CA TRP A 615 7.42 -31.46 6.45
C TRP A 615 6.52 -32.70 6.42
N SER A 616 5.88 -32.94 5.28
CA SER A 616 5.18 -34.19 4.99
C SER A 616 6.15 -35.21 4.42
N ASN A 617 6.47 -36.27 5.17
CA ASN A 617 7.26 -37.39 4.66
C ASN A 617 6.51 -38.16 3.57
N TYR A 618 5.17 -38.16 3.59
CA TYR A 618 4.34 -38.81 2.61
C TYR A 618 4.40 -38.13 1.24
N ALA A 619 4.26 -36.78 1.24
CA ALA A 619 4.21 -35.98 0.03
C ALA A 619 5.56 -35.34 -0.33
N SER A 620 6.58 -35.48 0.51
CA SER A 620 7.93 -34.90 0.35
C SER A 620 7.91 -33.38 0.12
N ARG A 621 7.14 -32.65 0.94
CA ARG A 621 6.98 -31.20 0.83
C ARG A 621 6.58 -30.53 2.14
N TYR A 622 6.84 -29.23 2.23
CA TYR A 622 6.34 -28.41 3.33
C TYR A 622 4.86 -28.07 3.12
N ALA A 623 4.11 -28.05 4.22
CA ALA A 623 2.67 -27.79 4.19
C ALA A 623 2.20 -27.15 5.51
N ASP A 624 1.05 -26.49 5.44
CA ASP A 624 0.29 -26.05 6.60
C ASP A 624 -0.28 -27.26 7.34
N TYR A 625 -0.54 -27.10 8.64
CA TYR A 625 -1.26 -28.08 9.44
C TYR A 625 -2.63 -27.54 9.83
N GLY A 626 -3.67 -28.40 9.78
CA GLY A 626 -4.99 -27.98 10.21
C GLY A 626 -6.05 -29.04 10.05
N TYR A 627 -7.30 -28.70 10.36
CA TYR A 627 -8.47 -29.57 10.25
C TYR A 627 -8.94 -29.57 8.81
N HIS A 628 -8.61 -30.65 8.07
CA HIS A 628 -8.65 -30.65 6.62
C HIS A 628 -9.29 -31.90 6.02
N THR A 629 -10.02 -31.71 4.92
CA THR A 629 -10.44 -32.73 3.97
C THR A 629 -10.43 -32.16 2.56
N ASP A 630 -9.97 -32.95 1.58
CA ASP A 630 -10.05 -32.61 0.15
C ASP A 630 -11.47 -32.80 -0.43
N SER A 631 -12.36 -33.42 0.34
CA SER A 631 -13.69 -33.78 -0.11
C SER A 631 -14.73 -32.70 0.21
N VAL A 632 -14.51 -31.50 -0.31
CA VAL A 632 -15.43 -30.35 -0.24
C VAL A 632 -15.88 -29.99 -1.65
N LYS A 633 -17.16 -29.66 -1.82
CA LYS A 633 -17.73 -29.26 -3.12
C LYS A 633 -18.75 -28.13 -2.95
N LEU A 634 -18.90 -27.31 -3.96
CA LEU A 634 -20.03 -26.40 -4.12
C LEU A 634 -21.18 -27.15 -4.81
N LYS A 635 -22.38 -27.09 -4.23
CA LYS A 635 -23.60 -27.71 -4.79
C LYS A 635 -24.76 -26.72 -4.73
N ARG A 636 -25.62 -26.74 -5.75
CA ARG A 636 -26.87 -25.99 -5.68
C ARG A 636 -27.80 -26.67 -4.69
N PRO A 637 -28.41 -25.93 -3.74
CA PRO A 637 -29.45 -26.50 -2.87
C PRO A 637 -30.64 -27.00 -3.68
N LYS A 638 -31.33 -28.00 -3.16
CA LYS A 638 -32.60 -28.44 -3.78
C LYS A 638 -33.63 -27.30 -3.57
N PRO A 639 -34.40 -26.94 -4.62
CA PRO A 639 -35.46 -25.95 -4.49
C PRO A 639 -36.47 -26.36 -3.43
N LEU A 640 -36.86 -25.43 -2.56
CA LEU A 640 -37.99 -25.64 -1.64
C LEU A 640 -39.29 -25.67 -2.47
N PRO A 641 -40.28 -26.55 -2.09
CA PRO A 641 -41.49 -26.78 -2.92
C PRO A 641 -42.38 -25.57 -3.22
N ARG A 642 -42.10 -24.39 -2.65
CA ARG A 642 -42.85 -23.14 -2.87
C ARG A 642 -42.05 -21.99 -3.48
N SER A 643 -40.79 -22.18 -3.84
CA SER A 643 -39.93 -21.11 -4.40
C SER A 643 -39.61 -21.41 -5.88
N GLN A 644 -40.54 -21.19 -6.78
CA GLN A 644 -40.36 -21.56 -8.19
C GLN A 644 -39.41 -20.67 -9.00
N ASN A 645 -38.81 -19.59 -8.44
CA ASN A 645 -37.98 -18.65 -9.22
C ASN A 645 -36.82 -18.00 -8.48
N GLN A 646 -36.31 -18.56 -7.41
CA GLN A 646 -35.08 -18.04 -6.81
C GLN A 646 -33.87 -18.82 -7.35
N ASN A 647 -33.00 -18.12 -8.05
CA ASN A 647 -31.67 -18.60 -8.43
C ASN A 647 -30.86 -18.76 -7.15
N MET A 648 -30.96 -19.94 -6.49
CA MET A 648 -30.29 -20.20 -5.22
C MET A 648 -28.79 -20.36 -5.50
N GLU A 649 -27.98 -19.56 -4.80
CA GLU A 649 -26.51 -19.63 -4.89
C GLU A 649 -25.99 -21.01 -4.45
N MET A 650 -24.84 -21.41 -5.00
CA MET A 650 -24.19 -22.65 -4.59
C MET A 650 -23.76 -22.59 -3.12
N VAL A 651 -23.93 -23.69 -2.42
CA VAL A 651 -23.50 -23.86 -1.03
C VAL A 651 -22.38 -24.89 -0.91
N ARG A 652 -21.52 -24.68 0.05
CA ARG A 652 -20.42 -25.56 0.42
C ARG A 652 -20.94 -26.82 1.11
N VAL A 653 -20.50 -27.98 0.64
CA VAL A 653 -20.85 -29.29 1.21
C VAL A 653 -19.58 -30.10 1.46
N THR A 654 -19.42 -30.56 2.69
CA THR A 654 -18.35 -31.49 3.09
C THR A 654 -18.83 -32.90 2.88
N LEU A 655 -18.08 -33.71 2.11
CA LEU A 655 -18.48 -35.11 1.74
C LEU A 655 -17.78 -36.16 2.59
N LYS A 656 -16.62 -35.84 3.18
CA LYS A 656 -15.89 -36.68 4.14
C LYS A 656 -15.51 -35.84 5.33
N ASN A 657 -15.55 -36.44 6.52
CA ASN A 657 -15.16 -35.73 7.75
C ASN A 657 -13.71 -35.24 7.61
N PRO A 658 -13.42 -34.00 8.02
CA PRO A 658 -12.06 -33.52 8.10
C PRO A 658 -11.29 -34.16 9.26
N GLU A 659 -9.96 -34.15 9.17
CA GLU A 659 -9.03 -34.64 10.17
C GLU A 659 -7.89 -33.64 10.38
N TYR A 660 -7.29 -33.65 11.57
CA TYR A 660 -6.08 -32.85 11.83
C TYR A 660 -4.88 -33.48 11.13
N ARG A 661 -4.34 -32.80 10.13
CA ARG A 661 -3.21 -33.29 9.32
C ARG A 661 -2.48 -32.15 8.60
N LEU A 662 -1.33 -32.47 8.03
CA LEU A 662 -0.70 -31.59 7.05
C LEU A 662 -1.57 -31.49 5.78
N VAL A 663 -1.69 -30.29 5.22
CA VAL A 663 -2.45 -30.00 3.99
C VAL A 663 -1.54 -30.25 2.79
N ASP A 664 -1.02 -31.46 2.67
CA ASP A 664 0.03 -31.85 1.74
C ASP A 664 -0.48 -32.28 0.35
N SER A 665 -1.79 -32.38 0.19
CA SER A 665 -2.46 -32.48 -1.14
C SER A 665 -2.37 -31.17 -1.95
N THR A 666 -2.02 -30.06 -1.31
CA THR A 666 -1.89 -28.75 -1.90
C THR A 666 -0.41 -28.37 -2.03
N PHE A 667 0.11 -28.36 -3.26
CA PHE A 667 1.49 -27.96 -3.54
C PHE A 667 1.51 -26.68 -4.37
N GLY A 668 2.24 -25.69 -3.91
CA GLY A 668 2.35 -24.40 -4.58
C GLY A 668 3.21 -23.42 -3.78
N TYR A 669 2.96 -22.13 -3.95
CA TYR A 669 3.79 -21.06 -3.36
C TYR A 669 3.95 -21.19 -1.85
N VAL A 670 2.90 -21.56 -1.11
CA VAL A 670 2.97 -21.74 0.35
C VAL A 670 3.99 -22.81 0.75
N SER A 671 4.04 -23.90 0.02
CA SER A 671 5.00 -25.01 0.25
C SER A 671 6.45 -24.60 0.00
N LEU A 672 6.68 -23.53 -0.75
CA LEU A 672 8.01 -23.04 -1.10
C LEU A 672 8.57 -22.03 -0.10
N PHE A 673 7.83 -21.51 0.86
CA PHE A 673 8.29 -20.41 1.72
C PHE A 673 9.61 -20.67 2.45
N PRO A 674 9.89 -21.90 2.98
CA PRO A 674 11.21 -22.19 3.55
C PRO A 674 12.36 -22.02 2.54
N PHE A 675 12.12 -22.38 1.28
CA PHE A 675 13.06 -22.16 0.18
C PHE A 675 13.13 -20.70 -0.24
N LEU A 676 11.98 -20.04 -0.44
CA LEU A 676 11.89 -18.63 -0.87
C LEU A 676 12.59 -17.66 0.07
N LEU A 677 12.58 -17.95 1.38
CA LEU A 677 13.20 -17.15 2.42
C LEU A 677 14.57 -17.71 2.87
N GLN A 678 15.15 -18.65 2.08
CA GLN A 678 16.54 -19.13 2.26
C GLN A 678 16.79 -19.77 3.63
N MET A 679 15.83 -20.53 4.14
CA MET A 679 15.88 -21.17 5.47
C MET A 679 16.36 -22.62 5.43
N ILE A 680 16.50 -23.22 4.26
CA ILE A 680 16.89 -24.63 4.10
C ILE A 680 18.40 -24.72 3.98
N ASP A 681 19.02 -25.68 4.68
CA ASP A 681 20.46 -25.90 4.59
C ASP A 681 20.86 -26.32 3.18
N SER A 682 22.01 -25.81 2.71
CA SER A 682 22.48 -26.02 1.31
C SER A 682 22.80 -27.47 0.96
N ASP A 683 23.03 -28.32 1.94
CA ASP A 683 23.29 -29.75 1.81
C ASP A 683 22.07 -30.65 2.08
N SER A 684 20.95 -30.04 2.47
CA SER A 684 19.71 -30.77 2.77
C SER A 684 19.15 -31.50 1.55
N LEU A 685 18.83 -32.78 1.69
CA LEU A 685 18.14 -33.57 0.65
C LEU A 685 16.79 -32.95 0.25
N LYS A 686 16.15 -32.20 1.18
CA LYS A 686 14.88 -31.49 0.91
C LYS A 686 15.07 -30.35 -0.08
N LEU A 687 16.22 -29.65 -0.03
CA LEU A 687 16.56 -28.67 -1.07
C LEU A 687 16.61 -29.32 -2.45
N GLY A 688 17.27 -30.49 -2.54
CA GLY A 688 17.33 -31.28 -3.78
C GLY A 688 15.94 -31.61 -4.33
N GLN A 689 15.05 -32.08 -3.46
CA GLN A 689 13.67 -32.41 -3.81
C GLN A 689 12.87 -31.17 -4.29
N ILE A 690 12.99 -30.05 -3.58
CA ILE A 690 12.30 -28.79 -3.96
C ILE A 690 12.79 -28.31 -5.33
N LEU A 691 14.08 -28.40 -5.62
CA LEU A 691 14.64 -28.02 -6.91
C LEU A 691 14.11 -28.91 -8.06
N ASP A 692 13.88 -30.22 -7.80
CA ASP A 692 13.23 -31.12 -8.76
C ASP A 692 11.77 -30.75 -8.99
N ASP A 693 11.03 -30.51 -7.91
CA ASP A 693 9.62 -30.13 -7.97
C ASP A 693 9.41 -28.78 -8.67
N LEU A 694 10.31 -27.82 -8.45
CA LEU A 694 10.27 -26.51 -9.14
C LEU A 694 10.37 -26.69 -10.67
N ARG A 695 11.24 -27.59 -11.16
CA ARG A 695 11.49 -27.78 -12.59
C ARG A 695 10.48 -28.72 -13.25
N ASN A 696 9.58 -29.31 -12.49
CA ASN A 696 8.59 -30.23 -13.00
C ASN A 696 7.39 -29.52 -13.65
N PRO A 697 7.14 -29.70 -14.98
CA PRO A 697 6.02 -29.01 -15.66
C PRO A 697 4.64 -29.50 -15.22
N ASP A 698 4.53 -30.71 -14.67
CA ASP A 698 3.29 -31.25 -14.10
C ASP A 698 2.97 -30.63 -12.73
N LEU A 699 3.96 -29.95 -12.12
CA LEU A 699 3.82 -29.24 -10.85
C LEU A 699 3.76 -27.73 -11.07
N LEU A 700 4.91 -27.04 -10.94
CA LEU A 700 4.93 -25.57 -10.91
C LEU A 700 5.57 -24.91 -12.14
N TRP A 701 6.42 -25.65 -12.88
CA TRP A 701 7.17 -25.07 -13.98
C TRP A 701 6.30 -24.72 -15.17
N THR A 702 6.51 -23.53 -15.74
CA THR A 702 5.96 -23.14 -17.04
C THR A 702 7.02 -22.43 -17.89
N LYS A 703 6.73 -22.19 -19.15
CA LYS A 703 7.56 -21.37 -20.05
C LYS A 703 7.54 -19.87 -19.70
N PHE A 704 6.74 -19.48 -18.71
CA PHE A 704 6.45 -18.10 -18.38
C PHE A 704 6.82 -17.72 -16.93
N GLY A 705 7.14 -18.72 -16.11
CA GLY A 705 7.43 -18.61 -14.69
C GLY A 705 6.88 -19.79 -13.89
N LEU A 706 6.89 -19.70 -12.57
CA LEU A 706 6.27 -20.67 -11.68
C LEU A 706 4.80 -20.31 -11.46
N ARG A 707 3.89 -21.29 -11.61
CA ARG A 707 2.48 -21.08 -11.26
C ARG A 707 2.27 -21.13 -9.75
N SER A 708 1.24 -20.46 -9.28
CA SER A 708 0.96 -20.34 -7.85
C SER A 708 0.52 -21.65 -7.18
N LEU A 709 -0.15 -22.53 -7.93
CA LEU A 709 -0.66 -23.81 -7.46
C LEU A 709 -0.40 -24.91 -8.50
N SER A 710 0.06 -26.07 -8.05
CA SER A 710 0.34 -27.22 -8.91
C SER A 710 -0.92 -27.71 -9.63
N LYS A 711 -0.74 -28.14 -10.88
CA LYS A 711 -1.81 -28.80 -11.70
C LYS A 711 -2.41 -30.02 -11.00
N ASN A 712 -1.62 -30.71 -10.19
CA ASN A 712 -2.06 -31.90 -9.44
C ASN A 712 -2.86 -31.58 -8.18
N SER A 713 -2.93 -30.31 -7.78
CA SER A 713 -3.74 -29.90 -6.63
C SER A 713 -5.24 -30.01 -6.93
N PRO A 714 -6.06 -30.52 -5.99
CA PRO A 714 -7.50 -30.66 -6.17
C PRO A 714 -8.22 -29.35 -6.50
N LEU A 715 -7.64 -28.21 -6.09
CA LEU A 715 -8.23 -26.88 -6.27
C LEU A 715 -7.55 -26.06 -7.38
N TYR A 716 -6.64 -26.65 -8.17
CA TYR A 716 -6.03 -25.96 -9.30
C TYR A 716 -7.11 -25.42 -10.24
N MET A 717 -7.06 -24.13 -10.55
CA MET A 717 -7.97 -23.37 -11.41
C MET A 717 -9.46 -23.52 -11.03
N LYS A 718 -9.77 -23.94 -9.79
CA LYS A 718 -11.15 -24.02 -9.30
C LYS A 718 -11.59 -22.66 -8.74
N ARG A 719 -12.84 -22.29 -9.07
CA ARG A 719 -13.51 -21.14 -8.47
C ARG A 719 -13.71 -21.37 -6.97
N ASN A 720 -13.54 -20.33 -6.18
CA ASN A 720 -13.74 -20.43 -4.72
C ASN A 720 -15.20 -20.25 -4.31
N THR A 721 -15.93 -19.40 -5.04
CA THR A 721 -17.39 -19.26 -4.97
C THR A 721 -17.98 -19.49 -6.35
N GLU A 722 -19.30 -19.35 -6.51
CA GLU A 722 -19.94 -19.43 -7.83
C GLU A 722 -19.43 -18.33 -8.79
N HIS A 723 -19.00 -17.18 -8.26
CA HIS A 723 -18.67 -15.98 -9.04
C HIS A 723 -17.17 -15.65 -9.06
N ASP A 724 -16.41 -15.98 -8.00
CA ASP A 724 -14.99 -15.64 -7.91
C ASP A 724 -14.14 -16.48 -8.87
N PRO A 725 -13.45 -15.89 -9.82
CA PRO A 725 -12.45 -16.61 -10.62
C PRO A 725 -11.27 -17.05 -9.74
N PRO A 726 -10.51 -18.09 -10.14
CA PRO A 726 -9.29 -18.47 -9.44
C PRO A 726 -8.26 -17.34 -9.51
N TYR A 727 -7.63 -17.01 -8.37
CA TYR A 727 -6.72 -15.86 -8.23
C TYR A 727 -5.29 -16.33 -7.89
N TRP A 728 -5.09 -17.03 -6.76
CA TRP A 728 -3.82 -17.67 -6.38
C TRP A 728 -3.87 -19.19 -6.59
N ARG A 729 -4.59 -19.67 -7.59
CA ARG A 729 -4.85 -21.10 -7.85
C ARG A 729 -4.37 -21.58 -9.21
N GLY A 730 -3.25 -21.05 -9.70
CA GLY A 730 -2.61 -21.44 -10.95
C GLY A 730 -1.86 -20.32 -11.63
N GLN A 731 -2.32 -19.10 -11.55
CA GLN A 731 -1.71 -17.94 -12.18
C GLN A 731 -0.27 -17.72 -11.71
N ILE A 732 0.52 -17.05 -12.55
CA ILE A 732 1.92 -16.69 -12.29
C ILE A 732 1.94 -15.29 -11.69
N TRP A 733 2.57 -15.14 -10.53
CA TRP A 733 2.72 -13.89 -9.79
C TRP A 733 4.18 -13.51 -9.68
N ILE A 734 4.51 -12.26 -10.03
CA ILE A 734 5.91 -11.86 -10.19
C ILE A 734 6.60 -11.65 -8.83
N ASN A 735 5.91 -11.24 -7.77
CA ASN A 735 6.50 -11.12 -6.43
C ASN A 735 7.08 -12.47 -5.93
N ILE A 736 6.34 -13.56 -6.04
CA ILE A 736 6.82 -14.88 -5.59
C ILE A 736 7.84 -15.45 -6.57
N ASN A 737 7.68 -15.24 -7.88
CA ASN A 737 8.69 -15.60 -8.85
C ASN A 737 10.00 -14.83 -8.63
N PHE A 738 9.96 -13.56 -8.24
CA PHE A 738 11.13 -12.78 -7.84
C PHE A 738 11.82 -13.42 -6.63
N LEU A 739 11.08 -13.79 -5.59
CA LEU A 739 11.65 -14.49 -4.42
C LEU A 739 12.28 -15.85 -4.81
N ALA A 740 11.64 -16.58 -5.71
CA ALA A 740 12.17 -17.87 -6.19
C ALA A 740 13.49 -17.68 -6.96
N VAL A 741 13.57 -16.73 -7.87
CA VAL A 741 14.81 -16.42 -8.60
C VAL A 741 15.89 -15.93 -7.64
N ARG A 742 15.55 -15.05 -6.69
CA ARG A 742 16.46 -14.56 -5.64
C ARG A 742 17.02 -15.72 -4.80
N SER A 743 16.17 -16.66 -4.43
CA SER A 743 16.56 -17.84 -3.66
C SER A 743 17.43 -18.80 -4.47
N LEU A 744 17.08 -19.05 -5.73
CA LEU A 744 17.91 -19.83 -6.66
C LEU A 744 19.30 -19.21 -6.83
N TYR A 745 19.38 -17.88 -6.96
CA TYR A 745 20.66 -17.16 -7.01
C TYR A 745 21.47 -17.34 -5.74
N PHE A 746 20.82 -17.29 -4.57
CA PHE A 746 21.47 -17.55 -3.29
C PHE A 746 22.10 -18.96 -3.25
N TYR A 747 21.33 -20.01 -3.54
CA TYR A 747 21.81 -21.38 -3.52
C TYR A 747 22.82 -21.69 -4.65
N ALA A 748 22.74 -20.99 -5.78
CA ALA A 748 23.73 -21.07 -6.85
C ALA A 748 25.10 -20.49 -6.45
N ASN A 749 25.14 -19.62 -5.44
CA ASN A 749 26.37 -19.00 -4.92
C ASN A 749 26.78 -19.52 -3.53
N THR A 750 26.02 -20.48 -2.99
CA THR A 750 26.35 -21.15 -1.72
C THR A 750 26.95 -22.52 -2.01
N GLU A 751 28.02 -22.87 -1.26
CA GLU A 751 28.62 -24.19 -1.39
C GLU A 751 27.66 -25.29 -0.95
N GLY A 752 27.59 -26.35 -1.73
CA GLY A 752 26.68 -27.48 -1.48
C GLY A 752 26.47 -28.35 -2.71
N PRO A 753 25.91 -29.56 -2.53
CA PRO A 753 25.72 -30.55 -3.61
C PRO A 753 24.71 -30.11 -4.69
N TYR A 754 23.87 -29.11 -4.40
CA TYR A 754 22.81 -28.66 -5.30
C TYR A 754 23.11 -27.32 -6.01
N ARG A 755 24.34 -26.79 -5.84
CA ARG A 755 24.77 -25.50 -6.39
C ARG A 755 24.53 -25.40 -7.91
N ASP A 756 25.05 -26.37 -8.65
CA ASP A 756 24.97 -26.36 -10.12
C ASP A 756 23.52 -26.53 -10.61
N LYS A 757 22.73 -27.36 -9.91
CA LYS A 757 21.31 -27.56 -10.19
C LYS A 757 20.52 -26.25 -9.95
N ALA A 758 20.76 -25.57 -8.83
CA ALA A 758 20.15 -24.28 -8.52
C ALA A 758 20.51 -23.23 -9.59
N ASN A 759 21.79 -23.19 -10.03
CA ASN A 759 22.25 -22.27 -11.06
C ASN A 759 21.56 -22.51 -12.42
N ALA A 760 21.37 -23.75 -12.82
CA ALA A 760 20.69 -24.09 -14.05
C ALA A 760 19.22 -23.62 -14.01
N ILE A 761 18.50 -23.88 -12.91
CA ILE A 761 17.11 -23.47 -12.73
C ILE A 761 17.02 -21.94 -12.63
N TYR A 762 17.96 -21.29 -11.95
CA TYR A 762 18.06 -19.83 -11.86
C TYR A 762 18.06 -19.18 -13.23
N LYS A 763 18.95 -19.61 -14.12
CA LYS A 763 19.07 -19.05 -15.47
C LYS A 763 17.76 -19.18 -16.26
N ASP A 764 17.20 -20.38 -16.28
CA ASP A 764 16.00 -20.70 -17.06
C ASP A 764 14.75 -19.96 -16.51
N LEU A 765 14.55 -19.95 -15.18
CA LEU A 765 13.39 -19.30 -14.56
C LEU A 765 13.45 -17.78 -14.73
N ARG A 766 14.63 -17.21 -14.49
CA ARG A 766 14.85 -15.77 -14.67
C ARG A 766 14.54 -15.33 -16.11
N GLU A 767 15.05 -16.07 -17.10
CA GLU A 767 14.80 -15.79 -18.51
C GLU A 767 13.32 -15.92 -18.86
N ASN A 768 12.65 -16.97 -18.43
CA ASN A 768 11.22 -17.21 -18.67
C ASN A 768 10.37 -16.03 -18.16
N VAL A 769 10.60 -15.59 -16.93
CA VAL A 769 9.86 -14.49 -16.32
C VAL A 769 10.10 -13.18 -17.07
N ILE A 770 11.37 -12.81 -17.30
CA ILE A 770 11.71 -11.57 -18.01
C ILE A 770 11.08 -11.55 -19.39
N LYS A 771 11.26 -12.62 -20.17
CA LYS A 771 10.75 -12.73 -21.54
C LYS A 771 9.24 -12.63 -21.59
N ASN A 772 8.53 -13.26 -20.66
CA ASN A 772 7.06 -13.22 -20.63
C ASN A 772 6.55 -11.82 -20.33
N VAL A 773 7.00 -11.21 -19.21
CA VAL A 773 6.55 -9.87 -18.79
C VAL A 773 6.83 -8.85 -19.89
N MET A 774 8.01 -8.88 -20.48
CA MET A 774 8.43 -7.99 -21.56
C MET A 774 7.58 -8.19 -22.83
N THR A 775 7.33 -9.45 -23.23
CA THR A 775 6.48 -9.78 -24.39
C THR A 775 5.07 -9.25 -24.22
N GLN A 776 4.48 -9.43 -23.05
CA GLN A 776 3.12 -8.95 -22.76
C GLN A 776 3.07 -7.41 -22.72
N TYR A 777 4.11 -6.76 -22.19
CA TYR A 777 4.22 -5.31 -22.22
C TYR A 777 4.27 -4.78 -23.67
N PHE A 778 5.09 -5.36 -24.55
CA PHE A 778 5.14 -4.93 -25.95
C PHE A 778 3.85 -5.21 -26.72
N LYS A 779 3.13 -6.28 -26.36
CA LYS A 779 1.84 -6.64 -26.97
C LYS A 779 0.71 -5.70 -26.54
N THR A 780 0.68 -5.29 -25.27
CA THR A 780 -0.49 -4.64 -24.64
C THR A 780 -0.25 -3.21 -24.17
N GLY A 781 1.02 -2.78 -24.06
CA GLY A 781 1.37 -1.48 -23.46
C GLY A 781 1.37 -1.46 -21.93
N TYR A 782 1.07 -2.57 -21.26
CA TYR A 782 0.87 -2.63 -19.81
C TYR A 782 1.69 -3.71 -19.12
N LEU A 783 2.09 -3.44 -17.87
CA LEU A 783 2.40 -4.45 -16.88
C LEU A 783 1.09 -4.96 -16.27
N TRP A 784 1.00 -6.26 -16.04
CA TRP A 784 -0.20 -6.92 -15.53
C TRP A 784 0.01 -7.42 -14.10
N GLU A 785 -1.07 -7.58 -13.38
CA GLU A 785 -1.08 -8.06 -12.00
C GLU A 785 -0.57 -9.50 -11.91
N GLN A 786 -1.02 -10.34 -12.83
CA GLN A 786 -0.68 -11.76 -12.92
C GLN A 786 -0.65 -12.21 -14.38
N TYR A 787 -0.16 -13.43 -14.61
CA TYR A 787 -0.06 -14.01 -15.96
C TYR A 787 -0.65 -15.41 -15.97
N ASN A 788 -1.32 -15.73 -17.08
CA ASN A 788 -1.87 -17.07 -17.29
C ASN A 788 -0.71 -18.09 -17.41
N ASP A 789 -0.82 -19.22 -16.72
CA ASP A 789 0.24 -20.21 -16.64
C ASP A 789 0.35 -21.12 -17.89
N GLU A 790 -0.65 -21.13 -18.77
CA GLU A 790 -0.66 -21.90 -20.02
C GLU A 790 -0.31 -21.06 -21.24
N THR A 791 -0.78 -19.80 -21.29
CA THR A 791 -0.61 -18.91 -22.47
C THR A 791 0.43 -17.82 -22.24
N GLY A 792 0.76 -17.49 -20.99
CA GLY A 792 1.61 -16.37 -20.60
C GLY A 792 0.91 -15.01 -20.72
N GLU A 793 -0.35 -14.95 -21.11
CA GLU A 793 -1.09 -13.70 -21.28
C GLU A 793 -1.33 -13.01 -19.94
N GLY A 794 -1.25 -11.70 -19.95
CA GLY A 794 -1.54 -10.87 -18.79
C GLY A 794 -3.01 -10.96 -18.39
N SER A 795 -3.28 -11.06 -17.08
CA SER A 795 -4.61 -11.11 -16.48
C SER A 795 -4.66 -10.33 -15.16
N GLY A 796 -5.84 -10.20 -14.58
CA GLY A 796 -6.06 -9.32 -13.44
C GLY A 796 -6.14 -7.85 -13.84
N CYS A 797 -5.73 -6.95 -12.94
CA CYS A 797 -5.77 -5.52 -13.22
C CYS A 797 -4.57 -5.02 -14.04
N ARG A 798 -4.79 -3.89 -14.75
CA ARG A 798 -3.79 -3.19 -15.54
C ARG A 798 -4.03 -1.66 -15.52
N PRO A 799 -3.01 -0.81 -15.59
CA PRO A 799 -1.61 -1.16 -15.33
C PRO A 799 -1.44 -1.62 -13.90
N PHE A 800 -0.60 -2.64 -13.71
CA PHE A 800 -0.14 -3.05 -12.39
C PHE A 800 1.27 -2.51 -12.17
N THR A 801 1.38 -1.40 -11.48
CA THR A 801 2.62 -0.64 -11.28
C THR A 801 3.37 -1.04 -10.02
N GLY A 802 2.91 -2.10 -9.36
CA GLY A 802 3.46 -2.68 -8.15
C GLY A 802 4.59 -3.68 -8.43
N TRP A 803 4.56 -4.83 -7.75
CA TRP A 803 5.64 -5.82 -7.75
C TRP A 803 6.00 -6.43 -9.11
N THR A 804 5.15 -6.31 -10.15
CA THR A 804 5.55 -6.75 -11.50
C THR A 804 6.75 -5.96 -12.03
N ALA A 805 6.96 -4.73 -11.56
CA ALA A 805 8.13 -3.92 -11.87
C ALA A 805 9.46 -4.50 -11.32
N LEU A 806 9.41 -5.48 -10.41
CA LEU A 806 10.60 -6.21 -9.94
C LEU A 806 11.33 -6.95 -11.08
N VAL A 807 10.70 -7.11 -12.24
CA VAL A 807 11.37 -7.59 -13.46
C VAL A 807 12.63 -6.79 -13.78
N VAL A 808 12.70 -5.51 -13.42
CA VAL A 808 13.90 -4.66 -13.59
C VAL A 808 15.06 -5.19 -12.74
N LEU A 809 14.79 -5.62 -11.51
CA LEU A 809 15.80 -6.23 -10.64
C LEU A 809 16.24 -7.60 -11.18
N LEU A 810 15.33 -8.37 -11.74
CA LEU A 810 15.69 -9.63 -12.42
C LEU A 810 16.61 -9.36 -13.61
N MET A 811 16.31 -8.35 -14.44
CA MET A 811 17.19 -7.96 -15.57
C MET A 811 18.55 -7.47 -15.07
N GLY A 812 18.58 -6.65 -14.03
CA GLY A 812 19.78 -6.10 -13.43
C GLY A 812 20.53 -7.05 -12.49
N GLU A 813 19.99 -8.24 -12.19
CA GLU A 813 20.54 -9.21 -11.21
C GLU A 813 20.87 -8.54 -9.86
N GLN A 814 19.89 -7.83 -9.33
CA GLN A 814 19.98 -7.07 -8.09
C GLN A 814 19.14 -7.79 -7.00
N TYR A 815 19.81 -8.65 -6.15
CA TYR A 815 19.15 -9.53 -5.17
C TYR A 815 19.57 -9.29 -3.73
#